data_b20cda305bbddfc9b498c2cddb0da2da
#
_entry.id   b20cda305bbddfc9b498c2cddb0da2da
#
_cell.length_a   1.000
_cell.length_b   1.000
_cell.length_c   1.000
_cell.angle_alpha   90.00
_cell.angle_beta   90.00
_cell.angle_gamma   90.00
#
_symmetry.space_group_name_H-M   'P 1'
#
loop_
_entity.id
_entity.type
_entity.pdbx_description
1 polymer ?
#
loop_
_entity_poly.entity_id
_entity_poly.type
_entity_poly.pdbx_seq_one_letter_code
_entity_poly.pdbx_strand_id
1 'polypeptide(L)'
;MSSNKLVVRKVAVLGAGVMGAQIAAHLANAKVPTVLFDLPAKEGPKNAIVEKALAALKKQKPAPLASKTAIQYIQAANYDDDLALLGGCDLVIEAVAERLDIKENLYSKVAPHLGAKTIFATNTSGLSIETLASVFSQELKDRFCGVHFFNPPRYMHLVELIACKETDASVLDNLERFLVSTLGKGVVRAKDTPNFVANRIGVFSMLATMANAEKYDLRFDVVDDLTGARLGRPKSATFRTADVVGLDTFAHVAKTMQDNLQADPWHAHFGLPMWLTGLIEKGLLGSKTKAGIFKKEGKRIFVLDPKAGDYVASNEKADKAVTELLKAPTWGEKLAALRASEHPQAQFLWACMRDVFHYIAVHAKDIAHNARDIDFAIRWGFGWDMGPFEIWQAAGWKQVVEWINEDIAAGKTLSNAALPAWVSDGRDGVHADAGSLNFTTLQAEGRSDLDVYQRQYAPAKLFGESAKALGETVFKTEAIHAFTLDNEVLVVENTNKNRAISREVLEGINQALDVAEERFKALVIWAPDAPFSVGADLKSMMPVFAAGDMGAIEAMVKLFQDTSMRLRYSQIPTVSAVQGYAFGGGCEFILHSNKVVAALESYIGLVEVGVGLIPAGGGSKEFALKAARASQGDLLAALKDRYMNLAMAQVATSALEAKELGYLNEDAVVVFNTYELLYVALSEARALADSGWRPEIPQSFPVAGRTGAASIKGQLVNMKAGGFISEYDMYLGSQIAEVMTGGNVDAGTVVDEQWILDLERKVFISLLQQEKTLE
;
A
#
# COMPACT_ATOMS: atom_id res chain seq x y z
N MET A 1 -33.33 14.12 0.25
CA MET A 1 -33.50 13.70 1.67
C MET A 1 -32.12 13.53 2.25
N SER A 2 -31.81 14.21 3.36
CA SER A 2 -30.49 14.09 4.03
C SER A 2 -30.37 12.66 4.56
N SER A 3 -29.58 11.82 3.89
CA SER A 3 -29.23 10.51 4.43
C SER A 3 -28.50 10.75 5.76
N ASN A 4 -28.96 10.13 6.84
CA ASN A 4 -28.28 10.20 8.14
C ASN A 4 -26.84 9.71 7.96
N LYS A 5 -25.87 10.61 8.03
CA LYS A 5 -24.44 10.29 7.93
C LYS A 5 -24.06 9.36 9.09
N LEU A 6 -23.49 8.21 8.79
CA LEU A 6 -22.88 7.35 9.81
C LEU A 6 -21.64 8.04 10.39
N VAL A 7 -21.59 8.18 11.70
CA VAL A 7 -20.38 8.59 12.42
C VAL A 7 -19.94 7.40 13.26
N VAL A 8 -18.85 6.76 12.84
CA VAL A 8 -18.27 5.64 13.59
C VAL A 8 -17.35 6.19 14.69
N ARG A 9 -17.83 6.20 15.92
CA ARG A 9 -17.09 6.67 17.10
C ARG A 9 -16.36 5.55 17.80
N LYS A 10 -16.94 4.35 17.77
CA LYS A 10 -16.39 3.15 18.43
C LYS A 10 -16.78 1.89 17.67
N VAL A 11 -15.82 1.00 17.53
CA VAL A 11 -15.99 -0.30 16.86
C VAL A 11 -15.73 -1.42 17.84
N ALA A 12 -16.53 -2.49 17.80
CA ALA A 12 -16.18 -3.74 18.43
C ALA A 12 -15.70 -4.74 17.36
N VAL A 13 -14.61 -5.44 17.65
CA VAL A 13 -14.13 -6.56 16.84
C VAL A 13 -14.28 -7.85 17.65
N LEU A 14 -15.02 -8.80 17.11
CA LEU A 14 -15.31 -10.08 17.78
C LEU A 14 -14.38 -11.17 17.24
N GLY A 15 -13.50 -11.68 18.11
CA GLY A 15 -12.45 -12.63 17.78
C GLY A 15 -11.07 -11.97 17.69
N ALA A 16 -10.14 -12.36 18.56
CA ALA A 16 -8.75 -11.88 18.59
C ALA A 16 -7.78 -12.82 17.84
N GLY A 17 -8.30 -13.56 16.85
CA GLY A 17 -7.48 -14.33 15.90
C GLY A 17 -6.66 -13.41 14.99
N VAL A 18 -6.00 -14.02 14.00
CA VAL A 18 -5.12 -13.27 13.06
C VAL A 18 -5.84 -12.09 12.42
N MET A 19 -7.03 -12.32 11.85
CA MET A 19 -7.76 -11.26 11.15
C MET A 19 -8.34 -10.23 12.12
N GLY A 20 -9.01 -10.65 13.19
CA GLY A 20 -9.64 -9.72 14.12
C GLY A 20 -8.65 -8.81 14.82
N ALA A 21 -7.50 -9.34 15.28
CA ALA A 21 -6.44 -8.52 15.87
C ALA A 21 -5.87 -7.50 14.88
N GLN A 22 -5.66 -7.89 13.61
CA GLN A 22 -5.13 -6.99 12.58
C GLN A 22 -6.17 -5.97 12.09
N ILE A 23 -7.47 -6.31 12.04
CA ILE A 23 -8.56 -5.36 11.78
C ILE A 23 -8.61 -4.31 12.90
N ALA A 24 -8.54 -4.75 14.17
CA ALA A 24 -8.47 -3.84 15.30
C ALA A 24 -7.24 -2.93 15.25
N ALA A 25 -6.08 -3.45 14.85
CA ALA A 25 -4.87 -2.65 14.63
C ALA A 25 -5.05 -1.59 13.53
N HIS A 26 -5.72 -1.94 12.42
CA HIS A 26 -5.95 -0.99 11.33
C HIS A 26 -6.96 0.11 11.72
N LEU A 27 -8.00 -0.22 12.46
CA LEU A 27 -8.91 0.75 13.07
C LEU A 27 -8.16 1.69 14.04
N ALA A 28 -7.28 1.13 14.87
CA ALA A 28 -6.44 1.90 15.79
C ALA A 28 -5.46 2.84 15.06
N ASN A 29 -4.89 2.43 13.93
CA ASN A 29 -4.09 3.31 13.08
C ASN A 29 -4.89 4.54 12.63
N ALA A 30 -6.19 4.37 12.35
CA ALA A 30 -7.11 5.45 12.00
C ALA A 30 -7.64 6.21 13.23
N LYS A 31 -7.10 5.94 14.43
CA LYS A 31 -7.53 6.52 15.70
C LYS A 31 -9.01 6.27 16.04
N VAL A 32 -9.57 5.16 15.54
CA VAL A 32 -10.92 4.72 15.87
C VAL A 32 -10.87 3.88 17.14
N PRO A 33 -11.50 4.32 18.25
CA PRO A 33 -11.60 3.54 19.46
C PRO A 33 -12.21 2.17 19.20
N THR A 34 -11.50 1.11 19.59
CA THR A 34 -11.85 -0.27 19.25
C THR A 34 -11.87 -1.14 20.49
N VAL A 35 -12.90 -1.97 20.65
CA VAL A 35 -12.95 -3.02 21.68
C VAL A 35 -12.71 -4.35 20.98
N LEU A 36 -11.65 -5.03 21.36
CA LEU A 36 -11.32 -6.35 20.83
C LEU A 36 -11.79 -7.43 21.82
N PHE A 37 -12.71 -8.29 21.38
CA PHE A 37 -13.29 -9.37 22.16
C PHE A 37 -12.69 -10.73 21.80
N ASP A 38 -12.59 -11.60 22.80
CA ASP A 38 -12.43 -13.04 22.60
C ASP A 38 -13.05 -13.82 23.77
N LEU A 39 -12.94 -15.13 23.73
CA LEU A 39 -13.31 -16.01 24.84
C LEU A 39 -12.52 -15.65 26.10
N PRO A 40 -13.12 -15.77 27.29
CA PRO A 40 -12.36 -15.61 28.53
C PRO A 40 -11.31 -16.72 28.64
N ALA A 41 -10.13 -16.36 29.14
CA ALA A 41 -9.08 -17.33 29.41
C ALA A 41 -9.55 -18.29 30.53
N LYS A 42 -9.22 -19.57 30.39
CA LYS A 42 -9.56 -20.60 31.37
C LYS A 42 -8.77 -20.45 32.68
N GLU A 43 -7.57 -19.89 32.59
CA GLU A 43 -6.67 -19.66 33.72
C GLU A 43 -6.09 -18.24 33.62
N GLY A 44 -5.87 -17.59 34.76
CA GLY A 44 -5.33 -16.25 34.84
C GLY A 44 -6.36 -15.14 34.56
N PRO A 45 -5.93 -13.93 34.15
CA PRO A 45 -6.82 -12.83 33.80
C PRO A 45 -7.72 -13.18 32.62
N LYS A 46 -9.04 -12.91 32.73
CA LYS A 46 -10.01 -13.29 31.70
C LYS A 46 -9.68 -12.75 30.30
N ASN A 47 -9.07 -11.57 30.20
CA ASN A 47 -8.67 -10.95 28.92
C ASN A 47 -7.32 -11.43 28.39
N ALA A 48 -6.67 -12.44 28.99
CA ALA A 48 -5.32 -12.86 28.62
C ALA A 48 -5.17 -13.29 27.15
N ILE A 49 -6.23 -13.84 26.52
CA ILE A 49 -6.24 -14.21 25.11
C ILE A 49 -6.05 -12.95 24.24
N VAL A 50 -6.85 -11.92 24.49
CA VAL A 50 -6.78 -10.65 23.75
C VAL A 50 -5.46 -9.92 24.03
N GLU A 51 -5.03 -9.86 25.29
CA GLU A 51 -3.76 -9.23 25.66
C GLU A 51 -2.56 -9.89 24.97
N LYS A 52 -2.56 -11.23 24.85
CA LYS A 52 -1.55 -11.97 24.10
C LYS A 52 -1.58 -11.62 22.61
N ALA A 53 -2.76 -11.48 22.01
CA ALA A 53 -2.91 -11.06 20.62
C ALA A 53 -2.37 -9.64 20.41
N LEU A 54 -2.70 -8.71 21.29
CA LEU A 54 -2.19 -7.32 21.25
C LEU A 54 -0.65 -7.26 21.40
N ALA A 55 -0.08 -8.07 22.28
CA ALA A 55 1.37 -8.17 22.42
C ALA A 55 2.05 -8.74 21.16
N ALA A 56 1.38 -9.67 20.46
CA ALA A 56 1.87 -10.23 19.21
C ALA A 56 1.88 -9.21 18.06
N LEU A 57 0.88 -8.30 17.97
CA LEU A 57 0.83 -7.24 16.95
C LEU A 57 2.10 -6.38 16.91
N LYS A 58 2.71 -6.12 18.07
CA LYS A 58 3.94 -5.31 18.18
C LYS A 58 5.16 -5.96 17.53
N LYS A 59 5.14 -7.29 17.32
CA LYS A 59 6.27 -8.08 16.81
C LYS A 59 6.06 -8.61 15.40
N GLN A 60 4.85 -8.50 14.87
CA GLN A 60 4.52 -9.01 13.52
C GLN A 60 5.24 -8.24 12.42
N LYS A 61 5.57 -8.96 11.34
CA LYS A 61 6.10 -8.40 10.11
C LYS A 61 5.34 -9.01 8.92
N PRO A 62 4.83 -8.17 7.99
CA PRO A 62 4.81 -6.71 8.03
C PRO A 62 4.03 -6.19 9.25
N ALA A 63 4.39 -4.98 9.74
CA ALA A 63 3.83 -4.43 10.98
C ALA A 63 2.34 -4.04 10.81
N PRO A 64 1.41 -4.62 11.60
CA PRO A 64 0.00 -4.24 11.54
C PRO A 64 -0.27 -2.83 12.08
N LEU A 65 0.51 -2.42 13.09
CA LEU A 65 0.46 -1.08 13.66
C LEU A 65 1.39 -0.14 12.88
N ALA A 66 0.87 0.98 12.44
CA ALA A 66 1.62 2.02 11.73
C ALA A 66 2.44 2.91 12.70
N SER A 67 2.07 2.88 13.98
CA SER A 67 2.79 3.50 15.08
C SER A 67 2.66 2.59 16.30
N LYS A 68 3.70 2.53 17.13
CA LYS A 68 3.66 1.73 18.37
C LYS A 68 2.62 2.25 19.36
N THR A 69 2.34 3.55 19.32
CA THR A 69 1.37 4.21 20.20
C THR A 69 -0.08 3.97 19.77
N ALA A 70 -0.34 3.57 18.51
CA ALA A 70 -1.69 3.32 18.01
C ALA A 70 -2.43 2.25 18.83
N ILE A 71 -1.72 1.30 19.44
CA ILE A 71 -2.34 0.23 20.25
C ILE A 71 -3.18 0.76 21.44
N GLN A 72 -2.94 1.98 21.91
CA GLN A 72 -3.72 2.62 22.97
C GLN A 72 -5.20 2.81 22.62
N TYR A 73 -5.55 2.78 21.33
CA TYR A 73 -6.93 2.86 20.86
C TYR A 73 -7.68 1.51 20.96
N ILE A 74 -7.00 0.41 21.39
CA ILE A 74 -7.62 -0.91 21.50
C ILE A 74 -7.81 -1.29 22.96
N GLN A 75 -9.06 -1.49 23.34
CA GLN A 75 -9.47 -2.01 24.65
C GLN A 75 -9.66 -3.53 24.57
N ALA A 76 -9.02 -4.31 25.46
CA ALA A 76 -9.25 -5.74 25.58
C ALA A 76 -10.57 -6.02 26.31
N ALA A 77 -11.32 -7.02 25.85
CA ALA A 77 -12.61 -7.43 26.42
C ALA A 77 -12.85 -8.94 26.23
N ASN A 78 -13.78 -9.50 27.01
CA ASN A 78 -14.20 -10.88 26.87
C ASN A 78 -15.73 -11.03 26.82
N TYR A 79 -16.21 -12.17 26.31
CA TYR A 79 -17.63 -12.40 26.12
C TYR A 79 -18.42 -12.71 27.41
N ASP A 80 -17.79 -12.82 28.57
CA ASP A 80 -18.48 -13.12 29.82
C ASP A 80 -18.78 -11.85 30.63
N ASP A 81 -17.79 -10.94 30.72
CA ASP A 81 -17.90 -9.77 31.59
C ASP A 81 -18.25 -8.47 30.85
N ASP A 82 -17.91 -8.39 29.55
CA ASP A 82 -17.80 -7.09 28.86
C ASP A 82 -18.86 -6.87 27.77
N LEU A 83 -19.84 -7.77 27.59
CA LEU A 83 -20.85 -7.64 26.52
C LEU A 83 -21.61 -6.32 26.51
N ALA A 84 -21.78 -5.69 27.68
CA ALA A 84 -22.44 -4.38 27.79
C ALA A 84 -21.71 -3.28 26.98
N LEU A 85 -20.40 -3.44 26.69
CA LEU A 85 -19.64 -2.48 25.88
C LEU A 85 -20.13 -2.42 24.43
N LEU A 86 -20.80 -3.45 23.93
CA LEU A 86 -21.35 -3.50 22.57
C LEU A 86 -22.45 -2.46 22.35
N GLY A 87 -23.22 -2.12 23.38
CA GLY A 87 -24.27 -1.11 23.32
C GLY A 87 -23.80 0.29 22.97
N GLY A 88 -22.51 0.58 23.21
CA GLY A 88 -21.87 1.86 22.85
C GLY A 88 -21.09 1.82 21.52
N CYS A 89 -21.14 0.75 20.76
CA CYS A 89 -20.45 0.64 19.48
C CYS A 89 -21.37 0.96 18.31
N ASP A 90 -20.88 1.78 17.37
CA ASP A 90 -21.61 2.12 16.13
C ASP A 90 -21.49 1.00 15.08
N LEU A 91 -20.39 0.24 15.13
CA LEU A 91 -20.10 -0.87 14.22
C LEU A 91 -19.51 -2.04 15.00
N VAL A 92 -19.96 -3.25 14.67
CA VAL A 92 -19.38 -4.51 15.13
C VAL A 92 -18.86 -5.26 13.92
N ILE A 93 -17.61 -5.73 13.98
CA ILE A 93 -17.00 -6.59 12.95
C ILE A 93 -16.66 -7.94 13.57
N GLU A 94 -17.33 -8.98 13.13
CA GLU A 94 -17.05 -10.33 13.59
C GLU A 94 -15.98 -11.01 12.73
N ALA A 95 -14.99 -11.60 13.37
CA ALA A 95 -13.84 -12.27 12.75
C ALA A 95 -13.42 -13.54 13.53
N VAL A 96 -14.42 -14.33 13.99
CA VAL A 96 -14.17 -15.64 14.65
C VAL A 96 -13.98 -16.74 13.62
N ALA A 97 -13.77 -17.98 14.10
CA ALA A 97 -13.54 -19.14 13.24
C ALA A 97 -14.64 -19.31 12.17
N GLU A 98 -14.22 -19.73 10.97
CA GLU A 98 -15.08 -19.88 9.77
C GLU A 98 -15.95 -21.14 9.87
N ARG A 99 -16.83 -21.14 10.87
CA ARG A 99 -17.77 -22.24 11.17
C ARG A 99 -19.14 -21.67 11.49
N LEU A 100 -20.16 -22.14 10.77
CA LEU A 100 -21.54 -21.69 10.91
C LEU A 100 -22.06 -21.79 12.35
N ASP A 101 -21.89 -22.95 12.97
CA ASP A 101 -22.34 -23.20 14.34
C ASP A 101 -21.72 -22.27 15.39
N ILE A 102 -20.44 -21.95 15.24
CA ILE A 102 -19.73 -20.99 16.13
C ILE A 102 -20.28 -19.59 15.96
N LYS A 103 -20.46 -19.14 14.70
CA LYS A 103 -20.97 -17.81 14.39
C LYS A 103 -22.41 -17.64 14.85
N GLU A 104 -23.29 -18.61 14.59
CA GLU A 104 -24.69 -18.57 15.04
C GLU A 104 -24.81 -18.48 16.56
N ASN A 105 -24.03 -19.28 17.29
CA ASN A 105 -23.99 -19.22 18.76
C ASN A 105 -23.53 -17.87 19.27
N LEU A 106 -22.45 -17.31 18.67
CA LEU A 106 -21.94 -15.99 19.03
C LEU A 106 -22.97 -14.90 18.74
N TYR A 107 -23.60 -14.92 17.56
CA TYR A 107 -24.59 -13.93 17.13
C TYR A 107 -25.78 -13.89 18.09
N SER A 108 -26.31 -15.06 18.47
CA SER A 108 -27.39 -15.20 19.47
C SER A 108 -26.98 -14.62 20.83
N LYS A 109 -25.70 -14.79 21.23
CA LYS A 109 -25.17 -14.26 22.48
C LYS A 109 -25.01 -12.74 22.48
N VAL A 110 -24.53 -12.16 21.38
CA VAL A 110 -24.20 -10.72 21.33
C VAL A 110 -25.37 -9.84 20.89
N ALA A 111 -26.32 -10.34 20.10
CA ALA A 111 -27.43 -9.56 19.55
C ALA A 111 -28.23 -8.77 20.62
N PRO A 112 -28.54 -9.33 21.81
CA PRO A 112 -29.27 -8.58 22.85
C PRO A 112 -28.52 -7.38 23.43
N HIS A 113 -27.20 -7.31 23.22
CA HIS A 113 -26.33 -6.27 23.76
C HIS A 113 -26.01 -5.15 22.76
N LEU A 114 -26.48 -5.28 21.52
CA LEU A 114 -26.20 -4.28 20.46
C LEU A 114 -27.05 -3.04 20.65
N GLY A 115 -26.47 -1.87 20.33
CA GLY A 115 -27.21 -0.63 20.27
C GLY A 115 -28.25 -0.60 19.15
N ALA A 116 -29.32 0.19 19.32
CA ALA A 116 -30.43 0.25 18.36
C ALA A 116 -30.03 0.66 16.92
N LYS A 117 -28.86 1.29 16.75
CA LYS A 117 -28.34 1.72 15.45
C LYS A 117 -27.03 1.03 15.05
N THR A 118 -26.55 0.11 15.87
CA THR A 118 -25.30 -0.63 15.60
C THR A 118 -25.40 -1.41 14.30
N ILE A 119 -24.45 -1.21 13.39
CA ILE A 119 -24.28 -2.05 12.22
C ILE A 119 -23.50 -3.28 12.63
N PHE A 120 -23.97 -4.46 12.25
CA PHE A 120 -23.26 -5.71 12.49
C PHE A 120 -22.71 -6.24 11.18
N ALA A 121 -21.39 -6.41 11.11
CA ALA A 121 -20.68 -6.92 9.94
C ALA A 121 -19.95 -8.22 10.27
N THR A 122 -19.89 -9.15 9.32
CA THR A 122 -19.07 -10.36 9.42
C THR A 122 -17.90 -10.30 8.44
N ASN A 123 -16.71 -10.72 8.90
CA ASN A 123 -15.52 -10.86 8.05
C ASN A 123 -15.40 -12.29 7.48
N THR A 124 -16.50 -13.02 7.35
CA THR A 124 -16.49 -14.34 6.71
C THR A 124 -15.88 -14.26 5.31
N SER A 125 -15.15 -15.29 4.89
CA SER A 125 -14.51 -15.39 3.57
C SER A 125 -15.29 -16.25 2.57
N GLY A 126 -16.29 -16.99 3.01
CA GLY A 126 -16.99 -17.91 2.12
C GLY A 126 -18.34 -18.44 2.60
N LEU A 127 -18.74 -18.17 3.86
CA LEU A 127 -20.08 -18.52 4.33
C LEU A 127 -21.12 -17.53 3.79
N SER A 128 -22.31 -18.04 3.44
CA SER A 128 -23.39 -17.19 2.94
C SER A 128 -23.83 -16.16 3.98
N ILE A 129 -23.86 -14.90 3.60
CA ILE A 129 -24.34 -13.77 4.40
C ILE A 129 -25.83 -13.93 4.71
N GLU A 130 -26.61 -14.40 3.74
CA GLU A 130 -28.02 -14.71 3.90
C GLU A 130 -28.27 -15.76 4.97
N THR A 131 -27.47 -16.84 4.97
CA THR A 131 -27.56 -17.90 5.98
C THR A 131 -27.22 -17.36 7.37
N LEU A 132 -26.15 -16.60 7.50
CA LEU A 132 -25.72 -15.98 8.76
C LEU A 132 -26.76 -14.97 9.28
N ALA A 133 -27.43 -14.22 8.38
CA ALA A 133 -28.48 -13.28 8.74
C ALA A 133 -29.71 -13.96 9.37
N SER A 134 -29.94 -15.24 9.10
CA SER A 134 -31.14 -15.98 9.58
C SER A 134 -31.30 -16.00 11.11
N VAL A 135 -30.21 -15.84 11.84
CA VAL A 135 -30.19 -15.79 13.33
C VAL A 135 -30.79 -14.52 13.89
N PHE A 136 -30.82 -13.44 13.11
CA PHE A 136 -31.18 -12.11 13.58
C PHE A 136 -32.67 -11.79 13.44
N SER A 137 -33.17 -10.86 14.27
CA SER A 137 -34.46 -10.18 14.05
C SER A 137 -34.45 -9.36 12.78
N GLN A 138 -35.63 -9.05 12.24
CA GLN A 138 -35.73 -8.22 11.03
C GLN A 138 -34.99 -6.88 11.13
N GLU A 139 -35.14 -6.18 12.25
CA GLU A 139 -34.46 -4.90 12.47
C GLU A 139 -32.93 -5.01 12.42
N LEU A 140 -32.37 -6.13 12.83
CA LEU A 140 -30.93 -6.32 12.81
C LEU A 140 -30.45 -6.80 11.42
N LYS A 141 -31.28 -7.57 10.70
CA LYS A 141 -30.99 -7.95 9.30
C LYS A 141 -30.83 -6.73 8.39
N ASP A 142 -31.65 -5.70 8.58
CA ASP A 142 -31.56 -4.44 7.82
C ASP A 142 -30.18 -3.76 7.99
N ARG A 143 -29.46 -4.09 9.08
CA ARG A 143 -28.15 -3.54 9.44
C ARG A 143 -27.03 -4.57 9.47
N PHE A 144 -27.26 -5.74 8.87
CA PHE A 144 -26.31 -6.84 8.77
C PHE A 144 -25.74 -6.95 7.36
N CYS A 145 -24.42 -7.18 7.24
CA CYS A 145 -23.74 -7.41 5.97
C CYS A 145 -22.38 -8.11 6.16
N GLY A 146 -21.79 -8.57 5.07
CA GLY A 146 -20.39 -8.97 5.02
C GLY A 146 -19.48 -7.78 4.78
N VAL A 147 -18.37 -7.71 5.53
CA VAL A 147 -17.25 -6.79 5.31
C VAL A 147 -15.97 -7.61 5.32
N HIS A 148 -15.60 -8.10 4.15
CA HIS A 148 -14.51 -9.04 3.99
C HIS A 148 -13.19 -8.33 3.73
N PHE A 149 -12.32 -8.28 4.75
CA PHE A 149 -10.96 -7.78 4.67
C PHE A 149 -10.00 -8.84 4.16
N PHE A 150 -8.95 -8.41 3.48
CA PHE A 150 -7.85 -9.26 3.03
C PHE A 150 -6.63 -9.14 3.94
N ASN A 151 -5.91 -10.23 4.12
CA ASN A 151 -4.74 -10.31 5.01
C ASN A 151 -3.44 -9.86 4.28
N PRO A 152 -2.67 -8.90 4.82
CA PRO A 152 -2.89 -8.14 6.06
C PRO A 152 -3.79 -6.90 5.85
N PRO A 153 -4.78 -6.63 6.71
CA PRO A 153 -5.74 -5.53 6.53
C PRO A 153 -5.11 -4.15 6.34
N ARG A 154 -3.98 -3.85 6.95
CA ARG A 154 -3.27 -2.58 6.77
C ARG A 154 -2.83 -2.37 5.31
N TYR A 155 -2.28 -3.40 4.66
CA TYR A 155 -1.61 -3.28 3.36
C TYR A 155 -2.50 -3.67 2.19
N MET A 156 -3.44 -4.59 2.40
CA MET A 156 -4.37 -5.01 1.35
C MET A 156 -5.44 -3.95 1.14
N HIS A 157 -5.51 -3.44 -0.09
CA HIS A 157 -6.43 -2.34 -0.41
C HIS A 157 -7.88 -2.80 -0.48
N LEU A 158 -8.14 -4.04 -0.94
CA LEU A 158 -9.47 -4.57 -1.16
C LEU A 158 -10.27 -4.79 0.14
N VAL A 159 -11.52 -4.36 0.14
CA VAL A 159 -12.60 -4.85 1.00
C VAL A 159 -13.79 -5.20 0.14
N GLU A 160 -14.32 -6.41 0.28
CA GLU A 160 -15.59 -6.79 -0.32
C GLU A 160 -16.73 -6.48 0.66
N LEU A 161 -17.78 -5.83 0.15
CA LEU A 161 -18.98 -5.47 0.88
C LEU A 161 -20.16 -6.27 0.32
N ILE A 162 -20.75 -7.13 1.14
CA ILE A 162 -21.75 -8.13 0.72
C ILE A 162 -23.04 -7.94 1.49
N ALA A 163 -24.16 -7.73 0.79
CA ALA A 163 -25.48 -7.61 1.38
C ALA A 163 -26.15 -8.97 1.56
N CYS A 164 -26.99 -9.12 2.60
CA CYS A 164 -28.12 -10.05 2.54
C CYS A 164 -29.32 -9.37 1.88
N LYS A 165 -30.41 -10.10 1.65
CA LYS A 165 -31.60 -9.55 0.96
C LYS A 165 -32.23 -8.36 1.67
N GLU A 166 -32.20 -8.39 2.99
CA GLU A 166 -32.81 -7.38 3.84
C GLU A 166 -31.89 -6.18 4.12
N THR A 167 -30.59 -6.26 3.82
CA THR A 167 -29.63 -5.16 4.13
C THR A 167 -30.08 -3.86 3.48
N ASP A 168 -30.26 -2.82 4.28
CA ASP A 168 -30.61 -1.49 3.78
C ASP A 168 -29.47 -0.89 2.95
N ALA A 169 -29.78 -0.40 1.76
CA ALA A 169 -28.79 0.18 0.86
C ALA A 169 -28.02 1.35 1.50
N SER A 170 -28.67 2.13 2.36
CA SER A 170 -28.03 3.26 3.06
C SER A 170 -26.96 2.79 4.05
N VAL A 171 -27.10 1.59 4.63
CA VAL A 171 -26.10 0.97 5.50
C VAL A 171 -24.83 0.67 4.70
N LEU A 172 -24.99 0.09 3.49
CA LEU A 172 -23.87 -0.19 2.59
C LEU A 172 -23.17 1.09 2.15
N ASP A 173 -23.94 2.12 1.76
CA ASP A 173 -23.37 3.42 1.35
C ASP A 173 -22.58 4.08 2.47
N ASN A 174 -23.10 4.03 3.69
CA ASN A 174 -22.43 4.60 4.85
C ASN A 174 -21.17 3.83 5.24
N LEU A 175 -21.21 2.50 5.19
CA LEU A 175 -20.02 1.67 5.43
C LEU A 175 -18.97 1.90 4.34
N GLU A 176 -19.37 1.98 3.09
CA GLU A 176 -18.45 2.26 1.98
C GLU A 176 -17.74 3.59 2.17
N ARG A 177 -18.45 4.66 2.55
CA ARG A 177 -17.80 5.95 2.91
C ARG A 177 -16.77 5.80 4.03
N PHE A 178 -17.11 5.07 5.09
CA PHE A 178 -16.19 4.82 6.19
C PHE A 178 -14.97 4.01 5.77
N LEU A 179 -15.19 2.92 5.03
CA LEU A 179 -14.11 2.04 4.55
C LEU A 179 -13.17 2.79 3.59
N VAL A 180 -13.73 3.58 2.66
CA VAL A 180 -12.96 4.30 1.63
C VAL A 180 -12.14 5.43 2.25
N SER A 181 -12.75 6.36 2.97
CA SER A 181 -12.05 7.55 3.45
C SER A 181 -11.32 7.32 4.79
N THR A 182 -11.95 6.64 5.77
CA THR A 182 -11.35 6.48 7.10
C THR A 182 -10.31 5.36 7.12
N LEU A 183 -10.60 4.24 6.46
CA LEU A 183 -9.71 3.08 6.46
C LEU A 183 -8.87 2.93 5.18
N GLY A 184 -9.07 3.79 4.18
CA GLY A 184 -8.28 3.81 2.95
C GLY A 184 -8.48 2.60 2.05
N LYS A 185 -9.69 2.00 2.07
CA LYS A 185 -9.98 0.78 1.32
C LYS A 185 -10.56 1.07 -0.07
N GLY A 186 -10.23 0.19 -1.02
CA GLY A 186 -10.97 0.03 -2.26
C GLY A 186 -12.11 -0.94 -2.02
N VAL A 187 -13.34 -0.46 -2.19
CA VAL A 187 -14.53 -1.26 -1.91
C VAL A 187 -15.08 -1.85 -3.20
N VAL A 188 -15.34 -3.15 -3.18
CA VAL A 188 -16.06 -3.89 -4.22
C VAL A 188 -17.35 -4.41 -3.61
N ARG A 189 -18.51 -4.07 -4.19
CA ARG A 189 -19.79 -4.63 -3.79
C ARG A 189 -19.96 -5.99 -4.45
N ALA A 190 -19.78 -7.05 -3.66
CA ALA A 190 -19.84 -8.44 -4.10
C ALA A 190 -21.24 -9.03 -3.89
N LYS A 191 -21.59 -10.03 -4.68
CA LYS A 191 -22.78 -10.84 -4.46
C LYS A 191 -22.51 -11.91 -3.42
N ASP A 192 -23.54 -12.33 -2.67
CA ASP A 192 -23.48 -13.43 -1.70
C ASP A 192 -23.36 -14.77 -2.43
N THR A 193 -22.17 -15.10 -2.86
CA THR A 193 -21.80 -16.35 -3.54
C THR A 193 -20.56 -16.96 -2.90
N PRO A 194 -20.34 -18.28 -2.99
CA PRO A 194 -19.18 -18.94 -2.38
C PRO A 194 -17.87 -18.25 -2.76
N ASN A 195 -17.09 -17.82 -1.74
CA ASN A 195 -15.81 -17.09 -1.89
C ASN A 195 -15.90 -15.73 -2.57
N PHE A 196 -17.08 -15.16 -2.72
CA PHE A 196 -17.36 -13.84 -3.27
C PHE A 196 -16.71 -13.59 -4.65
N VAL A 197 -15.97 -12.51 -4.86
CA VAL A 197 -15.34 -12.18 -6.14
C VAL A 197 -13.85 -12.55 -6.14
N ALA A 198 -13.06 -11.95 -5.25
CA ALA A 198 -11.60 -12.04 -5.33
C ALA A 198 -11.09 -13.45 -5.03
N ASN A 199 -11.54 -14.06 -3.94
CA ASN A 199 -11.12 -15.42 -3.59
C ASN A 199 -11.58 -16.43 -4.64
N ARG A 200 -12.79 -16.29 -5.16
CA ARG A 200 -13.31 -17.22 -6.18
C ARG A 200 -12.46 -17.20 -7.45
N ILE A 201 -12.19 -16.02 -8.00
CA ILE A 201 -11.41 -15.88 -9.23
C ILE A 201 -9.93 -16.12 -8.98
N GLY A 202 -9.39 -15.55 -7.90
CA GLY A 202 -7.97 -15.64 -7.59
C GLY A 202 -7.53 -17.07 -7.27
N VAL A 203 -8.30 -17.79 -6.43
CA VAL A 203 -8.00 -19.20 -6.12
C VAL A 203 -8.22 -20.08 -7.35
N PHE A 204 -9.29 -19.83 -8.14
CA PHE A 204 -9.46 -20.52 -9.42
C PHE A 204 -8.24 -20.31 -10.35
N SER A 205 -7.74 -19.09 -10.48
CA SER A 205 -6.55 -18.80 -11.28
C SER A 205 -5.33 -19.61 -10.81
N MET A 206 -5.16 -19.79 -9.50
CA MET A 206 -4.07 -20.59 -8.93
C MET A 206 -4.28 -22.08 -9.20
N LEU A 207 -5.49 -22.61 -9.02
CA LEU A 207 -5.85 -24.01 -9.31
C LEU A 207 -5.67 -24.32 -10.81
N ALA A 208 -6.12 -23.43 -11.70
CA ALA A 208 -5.91 -23.55 -13.14
C ALA A 208 -4.42 -23.54 -13.50
N THR A 209 -3.63 -22.71 -12.83
CA THR A 209 -2.16 -22.69 -13.01
C THR A 209 -1.54 -24.01 -12.56
N MET A 210 -1.97 -24.59 -11.42
CA MET A 210 -1.51 -25.89 -10.93
C MET A 210 -1.85 -27.03 -11.94
N ALA A 211 -3.10 -27.06 -12.41
CA ALA A 211 -3.54 -28.06 -13.40
C ALA A 211 -2.77 -27.96 -14.72
N ASN A 212 -2.55 -26.74 -15.21
CA ASN A 212 -1.77 -26.53 -16.43
C ASN A 212 -0.27 -26.79 -16.22
N ALA A 213 0.30 -26.51 -15.03
CA ALA A 213 1.69 -26.84 -14.70
C ALA A 213 1.93 -28.37 -14.75
N GLU A 214 0.98 -29.15 -14.23
CA GLU A 214 1.00 -30.61 -14.32
C GLU A 214 0.86 -31.09 -15.79
N LYS A 215 -0.10 -30.54 -16.53
CA LYS A 215 -0.34 -30.87 -17.94
C LYS A 215 0.89 -30.65 -18.83
N TYR A 216 1.63 -29.57 -18.61
CA TYR A 216 2.81 -29.21 -19.39
C TYR A 216 4.13 -29.63 -18.73
N ASP A 217 4.07 -30.39 -17.66
CA ASP A 217 5.22 -30.92 -16.92
C ASP A 217 6.27 -29.88 -16.51
N LEU A 218 5.80 -28.79 -15.88
CA LEU A 218 6.64 -27.68 -15.49
C LEU A 218 6.99 -27.71 -14.01
N ARG A 219 8.24 -27.43 -13.68
CA ARG A 219 8.71 -27.23 -12.31
C ARG A 219 8.09 -25.95 -11.70
N PHE A 220 7.85 -25.97 -10.40
CA PHE A 220 7.17 -24.87 -9.70
C PHE A 220 7.99 -23.57 -9.65
N ASP A 221 9.33 -23.65 -9.60
CA ASP A 221 10.17 -22.46 -9.68
C ASP A 221 10.15 -21.82 -11.08
N VAL A 222 10.05 -22.61 -12.14
CA VAL A 222 9.86 -22.13 -13.52
C VAL A 222 8.48 -21.48 -13.67
N VAL A 223 7.44 -22.11 -13.13
CA VAL A 223 6.07 -21.54 -13.15
C VAL A 223 6.03 -20.17 -12.45
N ASP A 224 6.66 -20.05 -11.28
CA ASP A 224 6.71 -18.78 -10.57
C ASP A 224 7.52 -17.71 -11.33
N ASP A 225 8.61 -18.08 -12.02
CA ASP A 225 9.35 -17.13 -12.87
C ASP A 225 8.52 -16.66 -14.07
N LEU A 226 7.63 -17.52 -14.60
CA LEU A 226 6.71 -17.19 -15.70
C LEU A 226 5.51 -16.35 -15.25
N THR A 227 4.87 -16.73 -14.12
CA THR A 227 3.56 -16.18 -13.71
C THR A 227 3.65 -15.00 -12.75
N GLY A 228 4.84 -14.49 -12.43
CA GLY A 228 5.06 -13.37 -11.55
C GLY A 228 5.13 -12.02 -12.27
N ALA A 229 6.18 -11.25 -11.97
CA ALA A 229 6.37 -9.89 -12.46
C ALA A 229 6.35 -9.75 -14.00
N ARG A 230 6.67 -10.80 -14.75
CA ARG A 230 6.61 -10.81 -16.22
C ARG A 230 5.19 -10.65 -16.77
N LEU A 231 4.18 -11.02 -15.98
CA LEU A 231 2.75 -10.86 -16.29
C LEU A 231 2.09 -9.70 -15.53
N GLY A 232 2.87 -8.81 -14.89
CA GLY A 232 2.32 -7.76 -14.05
C GLY A 232 1.65 -8.28 -12.78
N ARG A 233 2.20 -9.36 -12.20
CA ARG A 233 1.75 -9.96 -10.94
C ARG A 233 2.84 -9.80 -9.87
N PRO A 234 2.51 -9.96 -8.57
CA PRO A 234 3.50 -9.92 -7.50
C PRO A 234 4.68 -10.87 -7.74
N LYS A 235 5.86 -10.52 -7.23
CA LYS A 235 7.07 -11.36 -7.33
C LYS A 235 6.89 -12.75 -6.69
N SER A 236 5.93 -12.90 -5.79
CA SER A 236 5.55 -14.20 -5.21
C SER A 236 4.84 -15.11 -6.21
N ALA A 237 4.41 -14.59 -7.35
CA ALA A 237 3.78 -15.33 -8.44
C ALA A 237 2.62 -16.24 -7.97
N THR A 238 2.65 -17.55 -8.27
CA THR A 238 1.57 -18.50 -7.94
C THR A 238 1.90 -19.33 -6.70
N PHE A 239 2.96 -20.10 -6.75
CA PHE A 239 3.29 -21.09 -5.71
C PHE A 239 3.83 -20.44 -4.43
N ARG A 240 4.70 -19.42 -4.56
CA ARG A 240 5.13 -18.65 -3.38
C ARG A 240 3.98 -17.83 -2.77
N THR A 241 2.99 -17.41 -3.57
CA THR A 241 1.78 -16.77 -3.04
C THR A 241 0.99 -17.77 -2.19
N ALA A 242 0.82 -19.02 -2.63
CA ALA A 242 0.19 -20.07 -1.82
C ALA A 242 0.93 -20.29 -0.48
N ASP A 243 2.26 -20.30 -0.50
CA ASP A 243 3.07 -20.40 0.72
C ASP A 243 2.92 -19.18 1.66
N VAL A 244 2.77 -17.98 1.13
CA VAL A 244 2.56 -16.74 1.91
C VAL A 244 1.17 -16.72 2.53
N VAL A 245 0.13 -17.07 1.78
CA VAL A 245 -1.24 -17.17 2.25
C VAL A 245 -1.37 -18.26 3.31
N GLY A 246 -0.63 -19.35 3.15
CA GLY A 246 -0.71 -20.59 3.94
C GLY A 246 -1.51 -21.65 3.22
N LEU A 247 -0.90 -22.82 3.06
CA LEU A 247 -1.48 -23.92 2.28
C LEU A 247 -2.80 -24.44 2.86
N ASP A 248 -2.97 -24.40 4.17
CA ASP A 248 -4.22 -24.73 4.85
C ASP A 248 -5.33 -23.70 4.58
N THR A 249 -5.00 -22.42 4.54
CA THR A 249 -5.94 -21.35 4.18
C THR A 249 -6.36 -21.48 2.71
N PHE A 250 -5.39 -21.68 1.81
CA PHE A 250 -5.67 -21.95 0.40
C PHE A 250 -6.57 -23.18 0.22
N ALA A 251 -6.25 -24.27 0.92
CA ALA A 251 -7.03 -25.50 0.90
C ALA A 251 -8.48 -25.29 1.38
N HIS A 252 -8.66 -24.48 2.43
CA HIS A 252 -10.00 -24.16 2.94
C HIS A 252 -10.86 -23.43 1.90
N VAL A 253 -10.28 -22.43 1.21
CA VAL A 253 -10.98 -21.68 0.15
C VAL A 253 -11.32 -22.59 -1.04
N ALA A 254 -10.37 -23.43 -1.49
CA ALA A 254 -10.61 -24.41 -2.55
C ALA A 254 -11.69 -25.42 -2.17
N LYS A 255 -11.67 -25.92 -0.93
CA LYS A 255 -12.70 -26.83 -0.41
C LYS A 255 -14.07 -26.16 -0.36
N THR A 256 -14.18 -24.91 0.01
CA THR A 256 -15.45 -24.16 -0.03
C THR A 256 -16.02 -24.12 -1.45
N MET A 257 -15.18 -23.94 -2.49
CA MET A 257 -15.62 -24.03 -3.88
C MET A 257 -16.09 -25.45 -4.23
N GLN A 258 -15.30 -26.46 -3.87
CA GLN A 258 -15.61 -27.87 -4.15
C GLN A 258 -16.93 -28.29 -3.52
N ASP A 259 -17.17 -27.92 -2.27
CA ASP A 259 -18.36 -28.34 -1.52
C ASP A 259 -19.64 -27.61 -1.97
N ASN A 260 -19.54 -26.33 -2.34
CA ASN A 260 -20.71 -25.48 -2.60
C ASN A 260 -20.99 -25.20 -4.08
N LEU A 261 -20.08 -25.55 -5.00
CA LEU A 261 -20.22 -25.30 -6.45
C LEU A 261 -20.23 -26.61 -7.24
N GLN A 262 -21.04 -27.56 -6.82
CA GLN A 262 -21.07 -28.91 -7.43
C GLN A 262 -21.57 -28.92 -8.89
N ALA A 263 -22.39 -27.95 -9.28
CA ALA A 263 -22.88 -27.80 -10.65
C ALA A 263 -21.96 -26.92 -11.52
N ASP A 264 -20.86 -26.41 -10.97
CA ASP A 264 -19.93 -25.55 -11.70
C ASP A 264 -19.20 -26.36 -12.80
N PRO A 265 -19.14 -25.88 -14.05
CA PRO A 265 -18.48 -26.59 -15.13
C PRO A 265 -16.96 -26.88 -14.89
N TRP A 266 -16.34 -26.21 -13.93
CA TRP A 266 -14.95 -26.44 -13.53
C TRP A 266 -14.83 -27.22 -12.21
N HIS A 267 -15.92 -27.78 -11.67
CA HIS A 267 -15.93 -28.47 -10.38
C HIS A 267 -14.81 -29.51 -10.23
N ALA A 268 -14.51 -30.25 -11.28
CA ALA A 268 -13.43 -31.25 -11.30
C ALA A 268 -12.03 -30.66 -11.00
N HIS A 269 -11.85 -29.36 -11.16
CA HIS A 269 -10.58 -28.65 -10.97
C HIS A 269 -10.51 -27.90 -9.61
N PHE A 270 -11.51 -27.99 -8.75
CA PHE A 270 -11.49 -27.42 -7.40
C PHE A 270 -10.81 -28.33 -6.38
N GLY A 271 -10.64 -29.63 -6.72
CA GLY A 271 -9.90 -30.57 -5.89
C GLY A 271 -8.42 -30.22 -5.77
N LEU A 272 -7.87 -30.39 -4.56
CA LEU A 272 -6.45 -30.14 -4.33
C LEU A 272 -5.59 -31.26 -4.93
N PRO A 273 -4.43 -30.92 -5.56
CA PRO A 273 -3.46 -31.92 -5.98
C PRO A 273 -2.95 -32.75 -4.78
N MET A 274 -2.67 -34.03 -4.98
CA MET A 274 -2.20 -34.93 -3.92
C MET A 274 -0.90 -34.45 -3.24
N TRP A 275 0.02 -33.84 -4.00
CA TRP A 275 1.25 -33.31 -3.42
C TRP A 275 0.99 -32.17 -2.43
N LEU A 276 -0.04 -31.34 -2.68
CA LEU A 276 -0.43 -30.24 -1.79
C LEU A 276 -1.10 -30.78 -0.51
N THR A 277 -1.99 -31.74 -0.63
CA THR A 277 -2.59 -32.43 0.51
C THR A 277 -1.52 -33.10 1.39
N GLY A 278 -0.54 -33.76 0.75
CA GLY A 278 0.59 -34.35 1.47
C GLY A 278 1.50 -33.37 2.20
N LEU A 279 1.67 -32.13 1.71
CA LEU A 279 2.38 -31.07 2.45
C LEU A 279 1.58 -30.65 3.70
N ILE A 280 0.27 -30.46 3.55
CA ILE A 280 -0.61 -30.05 4.65
C ILE A 280 -0.63 -31.11 5.76
N GLU A 281 -0.76 -32.39 5.42
CA GLU A 281 -0.73 -33.50 6.35
C GLU A 281 0.59 -33.61 7.13
N LYS A 282 1.70 -33.23 6.50
CA LYS A 282 3.04 -33.14 7.14
C LYS A 282 3.22 -31.86 7.97
N GLY A 283 2.22 -30.97 8.04
CA GLY A 283 2.33 -29.68 8.74
C GLY A 283 3.23 -28.65 8.05
N LEU A 284 3.54 -28.84 6.76
CA LEU A 284 4.34 -27.94 5.94
C LEU A 284 3.41 -26.93 5.28
N LEU A 285 3.05 -25.87 6.01
CA LEU A 285 1.95 -24.97 5.67
C LEU A 285 2.43 -23.66 5.00
N GLY A 286 3.65 -23.60 4.50
CA GLY A 286 4.21 -22.43 3.85
C GLY A 286 5.03 -21.55 4.79
N SER A 287 5.01 -20.24 4.56
CA SER A 287 5.88 -19.27 5.25
C SER A 287 5.74 -19.30 6.77
N LYS A 288 4.54 -19.53 7.29
CA LYS A 288 4.28 -19.58 8.75
C LYS A 288 4.93 -20.77 9.45
N THR A 289 5.20 -21.86 8.73
CA THR A 289 5.92 -23.04 9.23
C THR A 289 7.35 -23.14 8.69
N LYS A 290 7.80 -22.10 7.96
CA LYS A 290 9.12 -21.99 7.32
C LYS A 290 9.37 -23.01 6.19
N ALA A 291 8.39 -23.82 5.85
CA ALA A 291 8.41 -24.76 4.75
C ALA A 291 6.99 -24.99 4.21
N GLY A 292 6.86 -25.13 2.92
CA GLY A 292 5.64 -25.40 2.15
C GLY A 292 6.03 -25.94 0.78
N ILE A 293 5.55 -25.31 -0.28
CA ILE A 293 6.00 -25.62 -1.65
C ILE A 293 7.48 -25.24 -1.82
N PHE A 294 7.88 -24.13 -1.20
CA PHE A 294 9.27 -23.74 -1.07
C PHE A 294 9.74 -23.85 0.39
N LYS A 295 11.02 -24.12 0.57
CA LYS A 295 11.70 -24.03 1.87
C LYS A 295 13.05 -23.35 1.73
N LYS A 296 13.50 -22.70 2.80
CA LYS A 296 14.81 -22.05 2.87
C LYS A 296 15.69 -22.75 3.90
N GLU A 297 16.89 -23.17 3.47
CA GLU A 297 17.92 -23.73 4.34
C GLU A 297 19.19 -22.88 4.22
N GLY A 298 19.51 -22.15 5.27
CA GLY A 298 20.58 -21.17 5.25
C GLY A 298 20.35 -20.07 4.19
N LYS A 299 21.23 -19.98 3.18
CA LYS A 299 21.11 -19.05 2.05
C LYS A 299 20.45 -19.69 0.81
N ARG A 300 20.20 -21.00 0.82
CA ARG A 300 19.65 -21.74 -0.32
C ARG A 300 18.13 -21.86 -0.22
N ILE A 301 17.48 -21.80 -1.39
CA ILE A 301 16.03 -22.02 -1.53
C ILE A 301 15.84 -23.35 -2.28
N PHE A 302 14.93 -24.16 -1.77
CA PHE A 302 14.50 -25.42 -2.36
C PHE A 302 13.03 -25.33 -2.77
N VAL A 303 12.64 -26.10 -3.75
CA VAL A 303 11.28 -26.23 -4.27
C VAL A 303 10.88 -27.68 -4.29
N LEU A 304 9.62 -27.99 -3.98
CA LEU A 304 9.08 -29.33 -4.09
C LEU A 304 9.10 -29.82 -5.56
N ASP A 305 9.66 -30.98 -5.78
CA ASP A 305 9.43 -31.76 -7.02
C ASP A 305 8.24 -32.70 -6.74
N PRO A 306 7.08 -32.47 -7.36
CA PRO A 306 5.89 -33.27 -7.07
C PRO A 306 6.02 -34.73 -7.53
N LYS A 307 6.91 -35.03 -8.50
CA LYS A 307 7.15 -36.40 -9.00
C LYS A 307 8.08 -37.18 -8.08
N ALA A 308 9.15 -36.53 -7.62
CA ALA A 308 10.08 -37.14 -6.68
C ALA A 308 9.51 -37.19 -5.26
N GLY A 309 8.55 -36.33 -4.92
CA GLY A 309 7.99 -36.18 -3.57
C GLY A 309 8.99 -35.60 -2.58
N ASP A 310 10.05 -34.93 -3.06
CA ASP A 310 11.14 -34.39 -2.27
C ASP A 310 11.55 -32.99 -2.80
N TYR A 311 12.39 -32.29 -2.05
CA TYR A 311 12.84 -30.95 -2.36
C TYR A 311 14.12 -30.96 -3.19
N VAL A 312 14.11 -30.17 -4.27
CA VAL A 312 15.25 -29.93 -5.15
C VAL A 312 15.68 -28.45 -5.07
N ALA A 313 16.91 -28.14 -5.48
CA ALA A 313 17.37 -26.75 -5.49
C ALA A 313 16.49 -25.89 -6.43
N SER A 314 16.01 -24.75 -5.92
CA SER A 314 15.22 -23.79 -6.69
C SER A 314 16.16 -22.87 -7.47
N ASN A 315 16.61 -23.30 -8.64
CA ASN A 315 17.59 -22.63 -9.48
C ASN A 315 17.20 -22.59 -10.96
N GLU A 316 16.09 -23.21 -11.36
CA GLU A 316 15.64 -23.15 -12.73
C GLU A 316 14.80 -21.90 -13.01
N LYS A 317 14.89 -21.45 -14.24
CA LYS A 317 14.24 -20.26 -14.75
C LYS A 317 13.46 -20.58 -16.01
N ALA A 318 12.53 -19.68 -16.36
CA ALA A 318 11.83 -19.74 -17.62
C ALA A 318 12.81 -19.73 -18.80
N ASP A 319 12.45 -20.45 -19.85
CA ASP A 319 13.25 -20.50 -21.08
C ASP A 319 13.37 -19.07 -21.67
N LYS A 320 14.58 -18.77 -22.17
CA LYS A 320 14.86 -17.48 -22.78
C LYS A 320 13.98 -17.20 -23.99
N ALA A 321 13.68 -18.19 -24.80
CA ALA A 321 12.82 -18.05 -25.98
C ALA A 321 11.43 -17.57 -25.57
N VAL A 322 10.86 -18.11 -24.46
CA VAL A 322 9.54 -17.71 -23.95
C VAL A 322 9.59 -16.33 -23.27
N THR A 323 10.66 -16.06 -22.52
CA THR A 323 10.79 -14.73 -21.89
C THR A 323 10.96 -13.59 -22.91
N GLU A 324 11.50 -13.86 -24.10
CA GLU A 324 11.54 -12.89 -25.21
C GLU A 324 10.13 -12.62 -25.76
N LEU A 325 9.26 -13.63 -25.90
CA LEU A 325 7.86 -13.42 -26.32
C LEU A 325 7.12 -12.48 -25.37
N LEU A 326 7.41 -12.56 -24.07
CA LEU A 326 6.78 -11.71 -23.05
C LEU A 326 7.26 -10.24 -23.08
N LYS A 327 8.30 -9.91 -23.85
CA LYS A 327 8.76 -8.52 -24.04
C LYS A 327 7.98 -7.77 -25.12
N ALA A 328 7.10 -8.45 -25.86
CA ALA A 328 6.25 -7.78 -26.84
C ALA A 328 5.52 -6.58 -26.20
N PRO A 329 5.36 -5.44 -26.94
CA PRO A 329 4.90 -4.18 -26.34
C PRO A 329 3.44 -4.20 -25.91
N THR A 330 2.60 -5.00 -26.58
CA THR A 330 1.15 -5.05 -26.30
C THR A 330 0.72 -6.44 -25.83
N TRP A 331 -0.39 -6.50 -25.09
CA TRP A 331 -0.98 -7.78 -24.69
C TRP A 331 -1.46 -8.61 -25.89
N GLY A 332 -1.95 -7.96 -26.98
CA GLY A 332 -2.32 -8.64 -28.19
C GLY A 332 -1.15 -9.41 -28.82
N GLU A 333 -0.02 -8.75 -28.98
CA GLU A 333 1.21 -9.37 -29.51
C GLU A 333 1.73 -10.47 -28.58
N LYS A 334 1.71 -10.26 -27.25
CA LYS A 334 2.14 -11.27 -26.28
C LYS A 334 1.29 -12.55 -26.39
N LEU A 335 -0.02 -12.42 -26.32
CA LEU A 335 -0.92 -13.59 -26.33
C LEU A 335 -0.91 -14.28 -27.69
N ALA A 336 -0.84 -13.54 -28.81
CA ALA A 336 -0.69 -14.12 -30.15
C ALA A 336 0.61 -14.93 -30.28
N ALA A 337 1.73 -14.38 -29.79
CA ALA A 337 3.02 -15.07 -29.84
C ALA A 337 3.06 -16.31 -28.93
N LEU A 338 2.49 -16.23 -27.73
CA LEU A 338 2.39 -17.38 -26.82
C LEU A 338 1.54 -18.51 -27.43
N ARG A 339 0.39 -18.16 -28.02
CA ARG A 339 -0.52 -19.12 -28.64
C ARG A 339 0.08 -19.79 -29.88
N ALA A 340 0.81 -19.04 -30.68
CA ALA A 340 1.46 -19.54 -31.92
C ALA A 340 2.71 -20.40 -31.65
N SER A 341 3.32 -20.26 -30.48
CA SER A 341 4.54 -21.00 -30.11
C SER A 341 4.20 -22.43 -29.72
N GLU A 342 5.00 -23.40 -30.22
CA GLU A 342 4.92 -24.80 -29.82
C GLU A 342 5.65 -25.10 -28.50
N HIS A 343 6.35 -24.12 -27.94
CA HIS A 343 7.12 -24.29 -26.69
C HIS A 343 6.18 -24.58 -25.51
N PRO A 344 6.42 -25.63 -24.69
CA PRO A 344 5.52 -26.02 -23.60
C PRO A 344 5.23 -24.89 -22.61
N GLN A 345 6.23 -24.09 -22.26
CA GLN A 345 6.06 -22.94 -21.35
C GLN A 345 5.18 -21.82 -21.96
N ALA A 346 5.25 -21.61 -23.28
CA ALA A 346 4.40 -20.63 -23.96
C ALA A 346 2.95 -21.12 -24.02
N GLN A 347 2.73 -22.37 -24.36
CA GLN A 347 1.43 -23.02 -24.36
C GLN A 347 0.81 -23.04 -22.96
N PHE A 348 1.62 -23.30 -21.93
CA PHE A 348 1.20 -23.20 -20.52
C PHE A 348 0.68 -21.79 -20.18
N LEU A 349 1.43 -20.73 -20.54
CA LEU A 349 1.01 -19.35 -20.25
C LEU A 349 -0.30 -18.99 -20.93
N TRP A 350 -0.44 -19.35 -22.23
CA TRP A 350 -1.69 -19.15 -22.94
C TRP A 350 -2.84 -19.91 -22.28
N ALA A 351 -2.65 -21.18 -21.92
CA ALA A 351 -3.67 -21.98 -21.24
C ALA A 351 -4.12 -21.37 -19.92
N CYS A 352 -3.19 -20.87 -19.09
CA CYS A 352 -3.53 -20.21 -17.83
C CYS A 352 -4.37 -18.94 -18.05
N MET A 353 -3.99 -18.10 -19.02
CA MET A 353 -4.73 -16.87 -19.32
C MET A 353 -6.11 -17.17 -19.90
N ARG A 354 -6.18 -18.07 -20.89
CA ARG A 354 -7.41 -18.54 -21.53
C ARG A 354 -8.41 -19.09 -20.51
N ASP A 355 -7.96 -19.96 -19.61
CA ASP A 355 -8.85 -20.63 -18.65
C ASP A 355 -9.40 -19.64 -17.62
N VAL A 356 -8.64 -18.62 -17.23
CA VAL A 356 -9.14 -17.51 -16.38
C VAL A 356 -10.16 -16.67 -17.14
N PHE A 357 -9.90 -16.29 -18.39
CA PHE A 357 -10.84 -15.54 -19.22
C PHE A 357 -12.15 -16.31 -19.42
N HIS A 358 -12.05 -17.59 -19.71
CA HIS A 358 -13.20 -18.47 -19.89
C HIS A 358 -14.04 -18.55 -18.60
N TYR A 359 -13.41 -18.76 -17.44
CA TYR A 359 -14.07 -18.85 -16.16
C TYR A 359 -14.83 -17.57 -15.80
N ILE A 360 -14.14 -16.41 -15.89
CA ILE A 360 -14.77 -15.13 -15.55
C ILE A 360 -15.94 -14.79 -16.50
N ALA A 361 -15.81 -15.13 -17.80
CA ALA A 361 -16.90 -14.90 -18.76
C ALA A 361 -18.18 -15.63 -18.38
N VAL A 362 -18.05 -16.91 -17.99
CA VAL A 362 -19.20 -17.75 -17.63
C VAL A 362 -19.82 -17.32 -16.31
N HIS A 363 -18.99 -16.94 -15.32
CA HIS A 363 -19.46 -16.69 -13.95
C HIS A 363 -19.66 -15.21 -13.60
N ALA A 364 -19.25 -14.26 -14.47
CA ALA A 364 -19.29 -12.82 -14.17
C ALA A 364 -20.63 -12.36 -13.61
N LYS A 365 -21.74 -12.76 -14.26
CA LYS A 365 -23.09 -12.38 -13.85
C LYS A 365 -23.48 -12.88 -12.46
N ASP A 366 -22.95 -14.03 -12.06
CA ASP A 366 -23.30 -14.65 -10.79
C ASP A 366 -22.53 -14.06 -9.61
N ILE A 367 -21.27 -13.63 -9.83
CA ILE A 367 -20.36 -13.24 -8.76
C ILE A 367 -20.22 -11.73 -8.57
N ALA A 368 -20.43 -10.91 -9.62
CA ALA A 368 -20.26 -9.46 -9.57
C ALA A 368 -21.42 -8.70 -10.21
N HIS A 369 -21.52 -7.40 -9.94
CA HIS A 369 -22.50 -6.53 -10.56
C HIS A 369 -22.00 -6.03 -11.92
N ASN A 370 -20.73 -5.69 -12.02
CA ASN A 370 -20.12 -5.16 -13.23
C ASN A 370 -18.67 -5.64 -13.41
N ALA A 371 -18.09 -5.40 -14.58
CA ALA A 371 -16.75 -5.85 -14.92
C ALA A 371 -15.64 -5.18 -14.08
N ARG A 372 -15.84 -3.92 -13.67
CA ARG A 372 -14.92 -3.17 -12.82
C ARG A 372 -14.73 -3.85 -11.47
N ASP A 373 -15.79 -4.39 -10.88
CA ASP A 373 -15.72 -5.07 -9.58
C ASP A 373 -14.81 -6.31 -9.65
N ILE A 374 -14.83 -7.05 -10.76
CA ILE A 374 -13.96 -8.20 -10.99
C ILE A 374 -12.49 -7.75 -11.11
N ASP A 375 -12.23 -6.77 -11.95
CA ASP A 375 -10.86 -6.34 -12.19
C ASP A 375 -10.23 -5.69 -10.96
N PHE A 376 -10.96 -4.83 -10.25
CA PHE A 376 -10.48 -4.26 -9.01
C PHE A 376 -10.33 -5.30 -7.89
N ALA A 377 -11.22 -6.29 -7.79
CA ALA A 377 -11.07 -7.37 -6.82
C ALA A 377 -9.75 -8.12 -7.00
N ILE A 378 -9.35 -8.38 -8.24
CA ILE A 378 -8.08 -9.07 -8.54
C ILE A 378 -6.88 -8.13 -8.41
N ARG A 379 -6.98 -6.87 -8.86
CA ARG A 379 -5.89 -5.90 -8.70
C ARG A 379 -5.60 -5.62 -7.22
N TRP A 380 -6.62 -5.36 -6.42
CA TRP A 380 -6.47 -4.97 -5.01
C TRP A 380 -6.36 -6.14 -4.05
N GLY A 381 -6.92 -7.31 -4.39
CA GLY A 381 -6.89 -8.52 -3.56
C GLY A 381 -5.73 -9.47 -3.87
N PHE A 382 -5.25 -9.50 -5.11
CA PHE A 382 -4.15 -10.36 -5.55
C PHE A 382 -2.92 -9.59 -6.08
N GLY A 383 -2.99 -8.26 -6.09
CA GLY A 383 -1.87 -7.41 -6.46
C GLY A 383 -1.48 -7.45 -7.94
N TRP A 384 -2.42 -7.75 -8.84
CA TRP A 384 -2.16 -7.68 -10.28
C TRP A 384 -2.14 -6.23 -10.76
N ASP A 385 -1.29 -5.90 -11.72
CA ASP A 385 -1.24 -4.57 -12.32
C ASP A 385 -2.50 -4.29 -13.16
N MET A 386 -3.02 -5.30 -13.84
CA MET A 386 -4.26 -5.28 -14.62
C MET A 386 -5.16 -6.43 -14.23
N GLY A 387 -6.46 -6.18 -14.16
CA GLY A 387 -7.45 -7.24 -13.95
C GLY A 387 -7.63 -8.12 -15.19
N PRO A 388 -8.30 -9.28 -15.03
CA PRO A 388 -8.41 -10.25 -16.12
C PRO A 388 -9.19 -9.73 -17.34
N PHE A 389 -10.27 -8.93 -17.15
CA PHE A 389 -10.97 -8.30 -18.26
C PHE A 389 -10.16 -7.19 -18.92
N GLU A 390 -9.40 -6.42 -18.12
CA GLU A 390 -8.47 -5.42 -18.68
C GLU A 390 -7.45 -6.08 -19.62
N ILE A 391 -6.85 -7.20 -19.20
CA ILE A 391 -5.87 -7.93 -20.01
C ILE A 391 -6.55 -8.46 -21.28
N TRP A 392 -7.74 -9.05 -21.16
CA TRP A 392 -8.49 -9.56 -22.29
C TRP A 392 -8.80 -8.44 -23.31
N GLN A 393 -9.33 -7.30 -22.84
CA GLN A 393 -9.62 -6.16 -23.70
C GLN A 393 -8.34 -5.58 -24.34
N ALA A 394 -7.23 -5.48 -23.61
CA ALA A 394 -5.95 -5.03 -24.12
C ALA A 394 -5.33 -6.00 -25.14
N ALA A 395 -5.69 -7.27 -25.08
CA ALA A 395 -5.24 -8.29 -26.01
C ALA A 395 -6.05 -8.34 -27.30
N GLY A 396 -7.15 -7.60 -27.39
CA GLY A 396 -8.07 -7.63 -28.52
C GLY A 396 -9.27 -8.57 -28.27
N TRP A 397 -10.35 -7.99 -27.75
CA TRP A 397 -11.53 -8.71 -27.25
C TRP A 397 -12.02 -9.80 -28.20
N LYS A 398 -12.37 -9.44 -29.43
CA LYS A 398 -12.94 -10.36 -30.44
C LYS A 398 -12.00 -11.49 -30.81
N GLN A 399 -10.72 -11.17 -30.99
CA GLN A 399 -9.71 -12.17 -31.34
C GLN A 399 -9.53 -13.20 -30.22
N VAL A 400 -9.53 -12.78 -28.97
CA VAL A 400 -9.43 -13.69 -27.81
C VAL A 400 -10.68 -14.56 -27.71
N VAL A 401 -11.88 -14.02 -28.00
CA VAL A 401 -13.12 -14.80 -28.07
C VAL A 401 -13.02 -15.92 -29.10
N GLU A 402 -12.53 -15.62 -30.29
CA GLU A 402 -12.30 -16.62 -31.35
C GLU A 402 -11.34 -17.71 -30.87
N TRP A 403 -10.20 -17.34 -30.27
CA TRP A 403 -9.22 -18.30 -29.78
C TRP A 403 -9.76 -19.19 -28.66
N ILE A 404 -10.57 -18.63 -27.74
CA ILE A 404 -11.20 -19.43 -26.69
C ILE A 404 -12.19 -20.44 -27.31
N ASN A 405 -13.04 -20.01 -28.25
CA ASN A 405 -13.99 -20.89 -28.91
C ASN A 405 -13.30 -22.02 -29.70
N GLU A 406 -12.21 -21.72 -30.42
CA GLU A 406 -11.39 -22.71 -31.10
C GLU A 406 -10.79 -23.73 -30.12
N ASP A 407 -10.31 -23.28 -28.98
CA ASP A 407 -9.72 -24.15 -27.96
C ASP A 407 -10.79 -24.96 -27.21
N ILE A 408 -12.00 -24.45 -27.00
CA ILE A 408 -13.15 -25.21 -26.49
C ILE A 408 -13.49 -26.35 -27.48
N ALA A 409 -13.64 -26.02 -28.76
CA ALA A 409 -13.96 -27.00 -29.80
C ALA A 409 -12.87 -28.06 -29.94
N ALA A 410 -11.61 -27.69 -29.71
CA ALA A 410 -10.45 -28.61 -29.74
C ALA A 410 -10.24 -29.38 -28.44
N GLY A 411 -11.07 -29.20 -27.39
CA GLY A 411 -10.94 -29.87 -26.11
C GLY A 411 -9.67 -29.52 -25.32
N LYS A 412 -9.13 -28.31 -25.54
CA LYS A 412 -7.87 -27.84 -24.90
C LYS A 412 -8.10 -27.15 -23.56
N THR A 413 -9.32 -26.65 -23.32
CA THR A 413 -9.75 -25.89 -22.13
C THR A 413 -10.02 -26.79 -20.93
N LEU A 414 -9.98 -26.25 -19.72
CA LEU A 414 -10.32 -26.98 -18.50
C LEU A 414 -11.81 -27.30 -18.39
N SER A 415 -12.66 -26.61 -19.13
CA SER A 415 -14.10 -26.86 -19.22
C SER A 415 -14.57 -26.71 -20.66
N ASN A 416 -15.61 -27.44 -21.03
CA ASN A 416 -16.28 -27.33 -22.32
C ASN A 416 -17.50 -26.38 -22.31
N ALA A 417 -17.70 -25.61 -21.23
CA ALA A 417 -18.78 -24.62 -21.16
C ALA A 417 -18.69 -23.62 -22.31
N ALA A 418 -19.81 -23.36 -22.97
CA ALA A 418 -19.83 -22.34 -24.03
C ALA A 418 -19.65 -20.93 -23.44
N LEU A 419 -18.99 -20.05 -24.18
CA LEU A 419 -18.96 -18.64 -23.82
C LEU A 419 -20.39 -18.05 -23.85
N PRO A 420 -20.78 -17.21 -22.88
CA PRO A 420 -22.09 -16.61 -22.85
C PRO A 420 -22.27 -15.60 -23.99
N ALA A 421 -23.50 -15.44 -24.48
CA ALA A 421 -23.81 -14.62 -25.66
C ALA A 421 -23.35 -13.15 -25.53
N TRP A 422 -23.32 -12.59 -24.33
CA TRP A 422 -22.90 -11.20 -24.11
C TRP A 422 -21.43 -10.94 -24.49
N VAL A 423 -20.60 -11.99 -24.51
CA VAL A 423 -19.18 -11.88 -24.90
C VAL A 423 -19.03 -11.62 -26.39
N SER A 424 -19.98 -12.11 -27.22
CA SER A 424 -19.94 -12.05 -28.68
C SER A 424 -21.03 -11.14 -29.28
N ASP A 425 -21.58 -10.21 -28.53
CA ASP A 425 -22.65 -9.33 -28.96
C ASP A 425 -22.20 -8.13 -29.84
N GLY A 426 -20.94 -8.17 -30.29
CA GLY A 426 -20.35 -7.13 -31.15
C GLY A 426 -19.44 -6.15 -30.40
N ARG A 427 -19.34 -6.25 -29.07
CA ARG A 427 -18.47 -5.39 -28.24
C ARG A 427 -16.98 -5.59 -28.50
N ASP A 428 -16.21 -4.54 -28.21
CA ASP A 428 -14.75 -4.55 -28.29
C ASP A 428 -14.08 -4.62 -26.89
N GLY A 429 -14.88 -4.76 -25.83
CA GLY A 429 -14.43 -4.81 -24.45
C GLY A 429 -15.55 -4.54 -23.47
N VAL A 430 -15.17 -4.42 -22.20
CA VAL A 430 -16.10 -4.23 -21.07
C VAL A 430 -15.88 -2.91 -20.31
N HIS A 431 -14.81 -2.17 -20.63
CA HIS A 431 -14.50 -0.88 -20.03
C HIS A 431 -14.37 0.21 -21.10
N ALA A 432 -14.95 1.37 -20.83
CA ALA A 432 -14.91 2.55 -21.67
C ALA A 432 -15.12 3.82 -20.81
N ASP A 433 -15.01 4.99 -21.41
CA ASP A 433 -15.25 6.27 -20.70
C ASP A 433 -16.65 6.39 -20.12
N ALA A 434 -17.63 5.74 -20.74
CA ALA A 434 -19.00 5.70 -20.23
C ALA A 434 -19.18 4.82 -18.99
N GLY A 435 -18.17 4.01 -18.66
CA GLY A 435 -18.19 3.09 -17.53
C GLY A 435 -17.86 1.66 -17.90
N SER A 436 -18.12 0.75 -16.98
CA SER A 436 -17.87 -0.69 -17.11
C SER A 436 -19.18 -1.45 -17.35
N LEU A 437 -19.10 -2.57 -18.05
CA LEU A 437 -20.26 -3.41 -18.34
C LEU A 437 -20.93 -3.88 -17.05
N ASN A 438 -22.21 -3.54 -16.88
CA ASN A 438 -23.09 -4.15 -15.89
C ASN A 438 -23.63 -5.49 -16.44
N PHE A 439 -23.43 -6.58 -15.72
CA PHE A 439 -23.78 -7.93 -16.20
C PHE A 439 -25.28 -8.24 -16.16
N THR A 440 -26.10 -7.41 -15.53
CA THR A 440 -27.56 -7.58 -15.50
C THR A 440 -28.20 -6.82 -16.65
N THR A 441 -27.83 -5.55 -16.84
CA THR A 441 -28.44 -4.68 -17.88
C THR A 441 -27.72 -4.78 -19.22
N LEU A 442 -26.51 -5.29 -19.27
CA LEU A 442 -25.58 -5.32 -20.40
C LEU A 442 -25.24 -3.93 -20.95
N GLN A 443 -25.41 -2.90 -20.13
CA GLN A 443 -25.07 -1.51 -20.45
C GLN A 443 -23.83 -1.06 -19.66
N ALA A 444 -23.20 0.02 -20.12
CA ALA A 444 -22.13 0.66 -19.37
C ALA A 444 -22.68 1.30 -18.09
N GLU A 445 -22.02 1.03 -16.98
CA GLU A 445 -22.34 1.59 -15.67
C GLU A 445 -21.19 2.47 -15.19
N GLY A 446 -21.49 3.75 -14.93
CA GLY A 446 -20.53 4.70 -14.38
C GLY A 446 -20.00 4.29 -13.00
N ARG A 447 -19.03 5.04 -12.50
CA ARG A 447 -18.55 4.88 -11.12
C ARG A 447 -19.61 5.37 -10.14
N SER A 448 -19.50 4.92 -8.89
CA SER A 448 -20.40 5.33 -7.81
C SER A 448 -20.41 6.86 -7.61
N ASP A 449 -21.60 7.43 -7.38
CA ASP A 449 -21.82 8.86 -7.12
C ASP A 449 -21.62 9.24 -5.63
N LEU A 450 -21.15 8.31 -4.78
CA LEU A 450 -20.86 8.63 -3.40
C LEU A 450 -19.80 9.73 -3.31
N ASP A 451 -20.00 10.66 -2.39
CA ASP A 451 -19.17 11.85 -2.21
C ASP A 451 -17.67 11.54 -2.00
N VAL A 452 -17.34 10.39 -1.42
CA VAL A 452 -15.96 9.93 -1.25
C VAL A 452 -15.24 9.70 -2.57
N TYR A 453 -15.94 9.32 -3.63
CA TYR A 453 -15.35 9.15 -4.95
C TYR A 453 -15.21 10.46 -5.72
N GLN A 454 -16.03 11.47 -5.40
CA GLN A 454 -15.88 12.82 -5.95
C GLN A 454 -14.61 13.53 -5.46
N ARG A 455 -14.03 13.07 -4.34
CA ARG A 455 -12.75 13.55 -3.79
C ARG A 455 -11.53 12.95 -4.48
N GLN A 456 -11.71 11.93 -5.32
CA GLN A 456 -10.64 11.21 -5.99
C GLN A 456 -10.38 11.83 -7.37
N TYR A 457 -9.58 12.89 -7.43
CA TYR A 457 -9.28 13.60 -8.69
C TYR A 457 -8.49 12.74 -9.68
N ALA A 458 -7.63 11.84 -9.19
CA ALA A 458 -6.88 10.88 -9.98
C ALA A 458 -7.15 9.44 -9.48
N PRO A 459 -8.36 8.90 -9.69
CA PRO A 459 -8.72 7.55 -9.24
C PRO A 459 -7.95 6.47 -10.03
N ALA A 460 -7.92 5.24 -9.49
CA ALA A 460 -7.41 4.09 -10.23
C ALA A 460 -8.12 3.94 -11.58
N LYS A 461 -7.35 3.91 -12.67
CA LYS A 461 -7.89 3.74 -14.03
C LYS A 461 -7.95 2.27 -14.41
N LEU A 462 -8.91 1.96 -15.27
CA LEU A 462 -9.01 0.68 -15.97
C LEU A 462 -8.59 0.86 -17.43
N PHE A 463 -8.10 -0.21 -18.03
CA PHE A 463 -7.81 -0.22 -19.46
C PHE A 463 -9.09 0.04 -20.25
N GLY A 464 -9.04 0.99 -21.19
CA GLY A 464 -10.21 1.44 -21.96
C GLY A 464 -10.80 2.77 -21.47
N GLU A 465 -10.44 3.24 -20.28
CA GLU A 465 -10.77 4.59 -19.82
C GLU A 465 -9.72 5.59 -20.33
N SER A 466 -10.17 6.70 -20.93
CA SER A 466 -9.30 7.77 -21.41
C SER A 466 -8.57 8.47 -20.28
N ALA A 467 -7.37 8.94 -20.55
CA ALA A 467 -6.67 9.84 -19.65
C ALA A 467 -7.35 11.22 -19.68
N LYS A 468 -8.07 11.58 -18.62
CA LYS A 468 -8.59 12.95 -18.48
C LYS A 468 -7.44 13.84 -18.00
N ALA A 469 -7.26 15.00 -18.63
CA ALA A 469 -6.36 16.03 -18.13
C ALA A 469 -6.85 16.45 -16.73
N LEU A 470 -5.92 16.51 -15.80
CA LEU A 470 -6.22 16.94 -14.44
C LEU A 470 -6.01 18.46 -14.38
N GLY A 471 -7.11 19.20 -14.33
CA GLY A 471 -7.10 20.65 -14.23
C GLY A 471 -6.60 21.38 -15.49
N GLU A 472 -6.33 22.67 -15.34
CA GLU A 472 -5.78 23.56 -16.36
C GLU A 472 -4.27 23.73 -16.19
N THR A 473 -3.50 23.44 -17.23
CA THR A 473 -2.06 23.64 -17.22
C THR A 473 -1.72 25.13 -17.18
N VAL A 474 -0.96 25.56 -16.18
CA VAL A 474 -0.46 26.92 -16.03
C VAL A 474 0.86 27.07 -16.79
N PHE A 475 1.79 26.16 -16.57
CA PHE A 475 2.99 25.99 -17.40
C PHE A 475 3.53 24.56 -17.30
N LYS A 476 4.39 24.21 -18.27
CA LYS A 476 5.04 22.91 -18.29
C LYS A 476 6.47 23.05 -18.82
N THR A 477 7.41 22.42 -18.13
CA THR A 477 8.79 22.22 -18.57
C THR A 477 9.05 20.73 -18.81
N GLU A 478 10.28 20.33 -19.10
CA GLU A 478 10.64 18.90 -19.17
C GLU A 478 10.52 18.19 -17.81
N ALA A 479 10.78 18.93 -16.71
CA ALA A 479 10.88 18.35 -15.37
C ALA A 479 9.68 18.68 -14.46
N ILE A 480 8.88 19.70 -14.80
CA ILE A 480 7.77 20.19 -13.98
C ILE A 480 6.52 20.35 -14.81
N HIS A 481 5.38 19.90 -14.27
CA HIS A 481 4.05 20.24 -14.74
C HIS A 481 3.31 21.01 -13.64
N ALA A 482 3.01 22.27 -13.89
CA ALA A 482 2.25 23.14 -13.00
C ALA A 482 0.84 23.34 -13.55
N PHE A 483 -0.18 23.05 -12.74
CA PHE A 483 -1.58 23.12 -13.13
C PHE A 483 -2.47 23.55 -11.96
N THR A 484 -3.73 23.87 -12.23
CA THR A 484 -4.72 24.22 -11.21
C THR A 484 -6.05 23.53 -11.50
N LEU A 485 -6.81 23.20 -10.43
CA LEU A 485 -8.15 22.63 -10.57
C LEU A 485 -9.26 23.69 -10.36
N ASP A 486 -8.94 24.80 -9.71
CA ASP A 486 -9.92 25.76 -9.19
C ASP A 486 -9.50 27.24 -9.35
N ASN A 487 -8.35 27.49 -9.95
CA ASN A 487 -7.71 28.82 -10.06
C ASN A 487 -7.36 29.47 -8.71
N GLU A 488 -7.38 28.72 -7.61
CA GLU A 488 -7.01 29.22 -6.27
C GLU A 488 -5.66 28.66 -5.81
N VAL A 489 -5.38 27.39 -6.13
CA VAL A 489 -4.16 26.70 -5.70
C VAL A 489 -3.38 26.20 -6.92
N LEU A 490 -2.09 26.48 -6.95
CA LEU A 490 -1.18 25.94 -7.95
C LEU A 490 -0.69 24.55 -7.48
N VAL A 491 -0.88 23.54 -8.32
CA VAL A 491 -0.35 22.19 -8.09
C VAL A 491 0.89 21.99 -8.95
N VAL A 492 1.95 21.45 -8.35
CA VAL A 492 3.24 21.21 -9.01
C VAL A 492 3.60 19.74 -8.95
N GLU A 493 3.78 19.14 -10.11
CA GLU A 493 4.22 17.76 -10.28
C GLU A 493 5.65 17.72 -10.81
N ASN A 494 6.54 16.99 -10.14
CA ASN A 494 7.83 16.59 -10.69
C ASN A 494 7.64 15.42 -11.65
N THR A 495 7.94 15.60 -12.93
CA THR A 495 7.71 14.61 -13.99
C THR A 495 8.91 13.70 -14.26
N ASN A 496 10.04 13.89 -13.58
CA ASN A 496 11.22 13.04 -13.72
C ASN A 496 10.94 11.61 -13.26
N LYS A 497 11.67 10.66 -13.81
CA LYS A 497 11.60 9.26 -13.39
C LYS A 497 11.84 9.13 -11.87
N ASN A 498 10.96 8.41 -11.20
CA ASN A 498 10.98 8.26 -9.74
C ASN A 498 10.95 9.59 -8.98
N ARG A 499 10.54 10.68 -9.63
CA ARG A 499 10.50 12.04 -9.06
C ARG A 499 11.88 12.48 -8.50
N ALA A 500 12.99 12.06 -9.18
CA ALA A 500 14.33 12.50 -8.82
C ALA A 500 14.46 14.02 -9.00
N ILE A 501 15.13 14.67 -8.05
CA ILE A 501 15.27 16.14 -8.02
C ILE A 501 16.55 16.52 -8.74
N SER A 502 16.40 16.98 -9.97
CA SER A 502 17.47 17.55 -10.79
C SER A 502 17.50 19.08 -10.67
N ARG A 503 18.47 19.71 -11.32
CA ARG A 503 18.57 21.18 -11.42
C ARG A 503 17.28 21.78 -12.01
N GLU A 504 16.78 21.18 -13.08
CA GLU A 504 15.59 21.65 -13.79
C GLU A 504 14.33 21.55 -12.91
N VAL A 505 14.26 20.56 -12.01
CA VAL A 505 13.20 20.48 -11.00
C VAL A 505 13.28 21.63 -10.01
N LEU A 506 14.49 21.94 -9.50
CA LEU A 506 14.69 23.06 -8.57
C LEU A 506 14.33 24.41 -9.21
N GLU A 507 14.80 24.65 -10.42
CA GLU A 507 14.50 25.86 -11.20
C GLU A 507 12.98 25.95 -11.49
N GLY A 508 12.35 24.83 -11.85
CA GLY A 508 10.90 24.76 -12.10
C GLY A 508 10.05 24.98 -10.86
N ILE A 509 10.48 24.50 -9.68
CA ILE A 509 9.80 24.78 -8.41
C ILE A 509 9.92 26.26 -8.05
N ASN A 510 11.09 26.88 -8.23
CA ASN A 510 11.25 28.31 -8.00
C ASN A 510 10.38 29.15 -8.95
N GLN A 511 10.31 28.78 -10.23
CA GLN A 511 9.38 29.40 -11.19
C GLN A 511 7.91 29.25 -10.74
N ALA A 512 7.55 28.05 -10.23
CA ALA A 512 6.19 27.80 -9.74
C ALA A 512 5.86 28.66 -8.51
N LEU A 513 6.84 28.87 -7.61
CA LEU A 513 6.68 29.76 -6.46
C LEU A 513 6.46 31.21 -6.91
N ASP A 514 7.24 31.71 -7.88
CA ASP A 514 7.06 33.05 -8.43
C ASP A 514 5.65 33.23 -9.01
N VAL A 515 5.21 32.29 -9.85
CA VAL A 515 3.86 32.32 -10.44
C VAL A 515 2.77 32.20 -9.37
N ALA A 516 3.00 31.36 -8.34
CA ALA A 516 2.02 31.15 -7.30
C ALA A 516 1.86 32.38 -6.40
N GLU A 517 2.95 33.05 -6.03
CA GLU A 517 2.93 34.29 -5.24
C GLU A 517 2.24 35.45 -5.98
N GLU A 518 2.29 35.46 -7.32
CA GLU A 518 1.63 36.49 -8.14
C GLU A 518 0.14 36.20 -8.38
N ARG A 519 -0.28 34.93 -8.49
CA ARG A 519 -1.57 34.59 -9.08
C ARG A 519 -2.44 33.66 -8.25
N PHE A 520 -1.89 32.97 -7.26
CA PHE A 520 -2.55 31.93 -6.51
C PHE A 520 -2.49 32.19 -5.00
N LYS A 521 -3.33 31.51 -4.23
CA LYS A 521 -3.39 31.62 -2.77
C LYS A 521 -2.40 30.69 -2.07
N ALA A 522 -2.02 29.59 -2.70
CA ALA A 522 -1.16 28.56 -2.15
C ALA A 522 -0.52 27.70 -3.26
N LEU A 523 0.50 26.91 -2.88
CA LEU A 523 1.17 25.95 -3.74
C LEU A 523 1.13 24.57 -3.11
N VAL A 524 0.81 23.53 -3.90
CA VAL A 524 0.83 22.12 -3.50
C VAL A 524 1.82 21.34 -4.36
N ILE A 525 2.79 20.65 -3.75
CA ILE A 525 3.66 19.67 -4.43
C ILE A 525 2.97 18.31 -4.33
N TRP A 526 2.67 17.70 -5.47
CA TRP A 526 1.95 16.43 -5.55
C TRP A 526 2.36 15.61 -6.77
N ALA A 527 2.14 14.30 -6.72
CA ALA A 527 2.24 13.40 -7.86
C ALA A 527 1.07 12.41 -7.86
N PRO A 528 0.60 11.96 -9.05
CA PRO A 528 -0.57 11.07 -9.17
C PRO A 528 -0.33 9.67 -8.61
N ASP A 529 0.92 9.25 -8.56
CA ASP A 529 1.37 7.93 -8.10
C ASP A 529 2.65 8.04 -7.25
N ALA A 530 2.98 6.97 -6.53
CA ALA A 530 4.23 6.87 -5.79
C ALA A 530 5.44 6.69 -6.76
N PRO A 531 6.61 7.14 -6.33
CA PRO A 531 6.97 7.78 -5.07
C PRO A 531 6.72 9.30 -5.08
N PHE A 532 6.72 9.93 -3.90
CA PHE A 532 6.79 11.40 -3.80
C PHE A 532 8.13 11.92 -4.35
N SER A 533 9.25 11.35 -3.89
CA SER A 533 10.59 11.56 -4.46
C SER A 533 11.60 10.57 -3.89
N VAL A 534 12.50 10.09 -4.73
CA VAL A 534 13.68 9.30 -4.30
C VAL A 534 14.87 10.17 -3.86
N GLY A 535 14.73 11.51 -3.90
CA GLY A 535 15.77 12.45 -3.53
C GLY A 535 16.51 13.06 -4.73
N ALA A 536 17.71 13.58 -4.49
CA ALA A 536 18.52 14.23 -5.50
C ALA A 536 18.91 13.28 -6.64
N ASP A 537 18.93 13.78 -7.86
CA ASP A 537 19.43 13.04 -9.03
C ASP A 537 20.96 12.98 -9.05
N LEU A 538 21.52 12.07 -8.26
CA LEU A 538 22.96 11.87 -8.19
C LEU A 538 23.58 11.45 -9.53
N LYS A 539 22.79 10.82 -10.41
CA LYS A 539 23.29 10.39 -11.72
C LYS A 539 23.59 11.56 -12.64
N SER A 540 22.78 12.61 -12.60
CA SER A 540 23.03 13.85 -13.38
C SER A 540 24.25 14.61 -12.85
N MET A 541 24.64 14.42 -11.59
CA MET A 541 25.81 15.05 -10.98
C MET A 541 27.14 14.32 -11.32
N MET A 542 27.09 13.03 -11.67
CA MET A 542 28.28 12.22 -11.93
C MET A 542 29.19 12.78 -13.05
N PRO A 543 28.69 13.27 -14.20
CA PRO A 543 29.54 13.87 -15.23
C PRO A 543 30.25 15.15 -14.74
N VAL A 544 29.56 15.99 -13.95
CA VAL A 544 30.10 17.22 -13.36
C VAL A 544 31.22 16.89 -12.37
N PHE A 545 30.98 15.85 -11.56
CA PHE A 545 31.96 15.33 -10.63
C PHE A 545 33.20 14.77 -11.36
N ALA A 546 32.99 13.94 -12.40
CA ALA A 546 34.07 13.37 -13.20
C ALA A 546 34.90 14.44 -13.91
N ALA A 547 34.30 15.59 -14.25
CA ALA A 547 35.01 16.76 -14.79
C ALA A 547 35.80 17.54 -13.72
N GLY A 548 35.68 17.19 -12.42
CA GLY A 548 36.33 17.90 -11.32
C GLY A 548 35.77 19.30 -11.02
N ASP A 549 34.59 19.60 -11.53
CA ASP A 549 33.96 20.92 -11.33
C ASP A 549 33.22 21.00 -9.98
N MET A 550 34.00 21.09 -8.90
CA MET A 550 33.43 21.22 -7.54
C MET A 550 32.64 22.53 -7.37
N GLY A 551 32.95 23.57 -8.12
CA GLY A 551 32.20 24.83 -8.09
C GLY A 551 30.77 24.67 -8.61
N ALA A 552 30.61 23.94 -9.71
CA ALA A 552 29.27 23.61 -10.23
C ALA A 552 28.45 22.72 -9.26
N ILE A 553 29.11 21.79 -8.58
CA ILE A 553 28.45 20.96 -7.56
C ILE A 553 28.03 21.82 -6.36
N GLU A 554 28.91 22.69 -5.87
CA GLU A 554 28.59 23.59 -4.76
C GLU A 554 27.42 24.53 -5.13
N ALA A 555 27.40 25.07 -6.34
CA ALA A 555 26.28 25.87 -6.84
C ALA A 555 24.96 25.07 -6.89
N MET A 556 25.01 23.80 -7.23
CA MET A 556 23.85 22.92 -7.25
C MET A 556 23.30 22.66 -5.82
N VAL A 557 24.19 22.37 -4.88
CA VAL A 557 23.80 22.18 -3.46
C VAL A 557 23.21 23.48 -2.92
N LYS A 558 23.84 24.64 -3.24
CA LYS A 558 23.30 25.94 -2.84
C LYS A 558 21.91 26.19 -3.43
N LEU A 559 21.70 25.92 -4.72
CA LEU A 559 20.38 26.05 -5.35
C LEU A 559 19.34 25.18 -4.64
N PHE A 560 19.71 23.96 -4.22
CA PHE A 560 18.83 23.10 -3.46
C PHE A 560 18.45 23.72 -2.11
N GLN A 561 19.44 24.20 -1.35
CA GLN A 561 19.23 24.89 -0.07
C GLN A 561 18.35 26.12 -0.23
N ASP A 562 18.63 26.96 -1.24
CA ASP A 562 17.87 28.18 -1.53
C ASP A 562 16.40 27.82 -1.88
N THR A 563 16.17 26.75 -2.65
CA THR A 563 14.82 26.26 -2.98
C THR A 563 14.08 25.76 -1.74
N SER A 564 14.76 25.01 -0.85
CA SER A 564 14.19 24.55 0.42
C SER A 564 13.78 25.74 1.30
N MET A 565 14.66 26.74 1.42
CA MET A 565 14.37 27.96 2.19
C MET A 565 13.27 28.79 1.54
N ARG A 566 13.19 28.83 0.20
CA ARG A 566 12.12 29.51 -0.54
C ARG A 566 10.76 28.84 -0.29
N LEU A 567 10.69 27.50 -0.23
CA LEU A 567 9.46 26.77 0.15
C LEU A 567 9.01 27.14 1.55
N ARG A 568 9.93 27.23 2.52
CA ARG A 568 9.63 27.54 3.91
C ARG A 568 9.11 28.95 4.13
N TYR A 569 9.78 29.92 3.48
CA TYR A 569 9.54 31.34 3.68
C TYR A 569 8.79 32.02 2.53
N SER A 570 8.11 31.22 1.69
CA SER A 570 7.21 31.72 0.66
C SER A 570 6.13 32.63 1.24
N GLN A 571 5.70 33.63 0.48
CA GLN A 571 4.65 34.56 0.91
C GLN A 571 3.23 33.94 0.88
N ILE A 572 3.11 32.75 0.33
CA ILE A 572 1.89 31.92 0.31
C ILE A 572 2.18 30.56 0.95
N PRO A 573 1.17 29.88 1.49
CA PRO A 573 1.35 28.53 2.02
C PRO A 573 1.88 27.54 0.98
N THR A 574 2.86 26.73 1.38
CA THR A 574 3.36 25.59 0.62
C THR A 574 2.96 24.29 1.31
N VAL A 575 2.41 23.36 0.55
CA VAL A 575 1.93 22.07 1.05
C VAL A 575 2.57 20.93 0.27
N SER A 576 3.16 19.96 0.96
CA SER A 576 3.61 18.69 0.35
C SER A 576 2.57 17.60 0.55
N ALA A 577 2.09 17.01 -0.55
CA ALA A 577 1.18 15.87 -0.58
C ALA A 577 1.98 14.59 -0.86
N VAL A 578 2.26 13.82 0.18
CA VAL A 578 3.29 12.77 0.21
C VAL A 578 2.67 11.38 0.10
N GLN A 579 3.20 10.53 -0.78
CA GLN A 579 2.87 9.10 -0.85
C GLN A 579 4.08 8.26 -1.27
N GLY A 580 4.17 7.04 -0.73
CA GLY A 580 5.31 6.16 -0.98
C GLY A 580 6.62 6.72 -0.44
N TYR A 581 7.69 6.62 -1.22
CA TYR A 581 9.02 7.07 -0.78
C TYR A 581 9.16 8.59 -0.84
N ALA A 582 9.72 9.16 0.24
CA ALA A 582 10.18 10.54 0.32
C ALA A 582 11.56 10.53 1.00
N PHE A 583 12.59 10.30 0.21
CA PHE A 583 13.95 10.07 0.68
C PHE A 583 14.86 11.26 0.39
N GLY A 584 15.87 11.47 1.23
CA GLY A 584 16.89 12.48 1.05
C GLY A 584 16.30 13.84 0.73
N GLY A 585 16.63 14.41 -0.43
CA GLY A 585 16.10 15.69 -0.89
C GLY A 585 14.57 15.78 -0.94
N GLY A 586 13.86 14.65 -1.16
CA GLY A 586 12.40 14.61 -1.06
C GLY A 586 11.92 14.81 0.39
N CYS A 587 12.63 14.23 1.36
CA CYS A 587 12.39 14.47 2.78
C CYS A 587 12.71 15.93 3.15
N GLU A 588 13.77 16.51 2.57
CA GLU A 588 14.13 17.90 2.81
C GLU A 588 13.05 18.88 2.32
N PHE A 589 12.39 18.61 1.20
CA PHE A 589 11.24 19.41 0.75
C PHE A 589 10.07 19.32 1.74
N ILE A 590 9.80 18.12 2.27
CA ILE A 590 8.76 17.91 3.30
C ILE A 590 9.07 18.72 4.55
N LEU A 591 10.31 18.70 5.00
CA LEU A 591 10.76 19.43 6.19
C LEU A 591 10.63 20.94 6.03
N HIS A 592 10.68 21.46 4.81
CA HIS A 592 10.58 22.88 4.50
C HIS A 592 9.19 23.32 4.00
N SER A 593 8.23 22.41 3.82
CA SER A 593 6.85 22.77 3.50
C SER A 593 6.12 23.29 4.74
N ASN A 594 5.26 24.29 4.57
CA ASN A 594 4.49 24.86 5.69
C ASN A 594 3.46 23.89 6.25
N LYS A 595 2.95 22.97 5.42
CA LYS A 595 2.05 21.91 5.80
C LYS A 595 2.38 20.63 5.05
N VAL A 596 2.17 19.50 5.70
CA VAL A 596 2.33 18.19 5.06
C VAL A 596 1.03 17.39 5.18
N VAL A 597 0.59 16.85 4.06
CA VAL A 597 -0.48 15.86 3.97
C VAL A 597 0.16 14.57 3.47
N ALA A 598 0.21 13.54 4.30
CA ALA A 598 0.91 12.30 3.98
C ALA A 598 -0.04 11.11 3.95
N ALA A 599 0.07 10.26 2.93
CA ALA A 599 -0.58 8.96 2.95
C ALA A 599 -0.02 8.10 4.08
N LEU A 600 -0.86 7.24 4.70
CA LEU A 600 -0.43 6.38 5.80
C LEU A 600 0.84 5.58 5.44
N GLU A 601 0.85 4.99 4.23
CA GLU A 601 1.99 4.22 3.71
C GLU A 601 2.99 5.15 3.00
N SER A 602 3.54 6.10 3.78
CA SER A 602 4.66 6.96 3.36
C SER A 602 5.92 6.56 4.11
N TYR A 603 6.99 6.34 3.36
CA TYR A 603 8.31 5.95 3.85
C TYR A 603 9.22 7.17 3.76
N ILE A 604 9.52 7.78 4.91
CA ILE A 604 10.15 9.10 4.96
C ILE A 604 11.48 9.00 5.72
N GLY A 605 12.55 9.54 5.15
CA GLY A 605 13.85 9.54 5.82
C GLY A 605 14.94 10.28 5.08
N LEU A 606 15.92 10.74 5.86
CA LEU A 606 17.19 11.26 5.37
C LEU A 606 18.16 10.08 5.27
N VAL A 607 18.45 9.64 4.06
CA VAL A 607 19.15 8.38 3.77
C VAL A 607 20.55 8.56 3.20
N GLU A 608 21.06 9.78 3.20
CA GLU A 608 22.32 10.20 2.58
C GLU A 608 23.53 9.42 3.09
N VAL A 609 23.54 9.04 4.36
CA VAL A 609 24.61 8.21 4.96
C VAL A 609 24.76 6.87 4.23
N GLY A 610 23.65 6.31 3.74
CA GLY A 610 23.65 5.07 2.95
C GLY A 610 24.42 5.14 1.62
N VAL A 611 24.73 6.34 1.15
CA VAL A 611 25.53 6.61 -0.06
C VAL A 611 26.80 7.43 0.25
N GLY A 612 27.25 7.44 1.50
CA GLY A 612 28.49 8.08 1.92
C GLY A 612 28.43 9.59 2.05
N LEU A 613 27.24 10.18 2.12
CA LEU A 613 26.99 11.62 2.19
C LEU A 613 26.24 12.01 3.47
N ILE A 614 26.00 13.31 3.65
CA ILE A 614 25.12 13.84 4.70
C ILE A 614 23.96 14.61 4.07
N PRO A 615 22.83 14.81 4.78
CA PRO A 615 21.77 15.72 4.32
C PRO A 615 22.33 17.14 4.18
N ALA A 616 22.18 17.72 3.00
CA ALA A 616 22.76 19.03 2.70
C ALA A 616 21.81 19.99 1.94
N GLY A 617 20.57 19.62 1.72
CA GLY A 617 19.50 20.49 1.22
C GLY A 617 18.72 21.19 2.35
N GLY A 618 19.24 21.18 3.57
CA GLY A 618 18.66 21.77 4.76
C GLY A 618 18.19 20.75 5.81
N GLY A 619 18.37 19.44 5.58
CA GLY A 619 17.91 18.39 6.48
C GLY A 619 18.58 18.42 7.84
N SER A 620 19.90 18.54 7.88
CA SER A 620 20.67 18.65 9.15
C SER A 620 20.31 19.95 9.89
N LYS A 621 20.14 21.06 9.15
CA LYS A 621 19.72 22.35 9.68
C LYS A 621 18.35 22.25 10.35
N GLU A 622 17.36 21.62 9.69
CA GLU A 622 16.01 21.47 10.25
C GLU A 622 16.02 20.64 11.55
N PHE A 623 16.77 19.56 11.61
CA PHE A 623 16.86 18.76 12.81
C PHE A 623 17.60 19.47 13.96
N ALA A 624 18.61 20.29 13.66
CA ALA A 624 19.26 21.15 14.65
C ALA A 624 18.28 22.22 15.19
N LEU A 625 17.53 22.90 14.32
CA LEU A 625 16.50 23.88 14.68
C LEU A 625 15.38 23.23 15.53
N LYS A 626 14.86 22.09 15.10
CA LYS A 626 13.84 21.33 15.85
C LYS A 626 14.35 20.89 17.23
N ALA A 627 15.63 20.50 17.35
CA ALA A 627 16.24 20.18 18.62
C ALA A 627 16.30 21.40 19.54
N ALA A 628 16.73 22.55 19.02
CA ALA A 628 16.80 23.79 19.78
C ALA A 628 15.40 24.22 20.29
N ARG A 629 14.37 24.15 19.44
CA ARG A 629 12.97 24.47 19.81
C ARG A 629 12.41 23.52 20.90
N ALA A 630 12.78 22.25 20.88
CA ALA A 630 12.29 21.22 21.79
C ALA A 630 13.13 21.08 23.07
N SER A 631 14.21 21.82 23.24
CA SER A 631 15.27 21.54 24.22
C SER A 631 14.86 21.70 25.68
N GLN A 632 13.85 22.52 26.00
CA GLN A 632 13.42 22.79 27.39
C GLN A 632 14.58 22.99 28.38
N GLY A 633 15.72 23.50 27.89
CA GLY A 633 16.93 23.73 28.70
C GLY A 633 18.02 22.65 28.55
N ASP A 634 17.72 21.46 28.02
CA ASP A 634 18.73 20.43 27.69
C ASP A 634 18.84 20.22 26.16
N LEU A 635 19.57 21.13 25.53
CA LEU A 635 19.78 21.11 24.09
C LEU A 635 20.50 19.82 23.62
N LEU A 636 21.45 19.32 24.41
CA LEU A 636 22.24 18.15 24.02
C LEU A 636 21.39 16.87 24.02
N ALA A 637 20.51 16.68 24.99
CA ALA A 637 19.58 15.55 25.00
C ALA A 637 18.63 15.62 23.82
N ALA A 638 17.98 16.76 23.57
CA ALA A 638 17.08 16.97 22.45
C ALA A 638 17.76 16.77 21.07
N LEU A 639 19.05 17.09 20.98
CA LEU A 639 19.84 16.92 19.77
C LEU A 639 20.20 15.46 19.50
N LYS A 640 20.57 14.70 20.54
CA LYS A 640 21.04 13.30 20.41
C LYS A 640 20.01 12.39 19.76
N ASP A 641 18.75 12.48 20.15
CA ASP A 641 17.67 11.64 19.60
C ASP A 641 17.50 11.92 18.09
N ARG A 642 17.50 13.18 17.71
CA ARG A 642 17.35 13.61 16.31
C ARG A 642 18.59 13.28 15.48
N TYR A 643 19.76 13.46 16.06
CA TYR A 643 21.04 13.10 15.45
C TYR A 643 21.08 11.62 15.07
N MET A 644 20.62 10.72 15.96
CA MET A 644 20.63 9.29 15.66
C MET A 644 19.78 8.91 14.45
N ASN A 645 18.67 9.59 14.22
CA ASN A 645 17.85 9.35 13.02
C ASN A 645 18.62 9.61 11.72
N LEU A 646 19.44 10.67 11.70
CA LEU A 646 20.28 11.00 10.54
C LEU A 646 21.47 10.06 10.42
N ALA A 647 22.22 9.87 11.51
CA ALA A 647 23.44 9.06 11.51
C ALA A 647 23.21 7.59 11.18
N MET A 648 22.02 7.07 11.48
CA MET A 648 21.61 5.70 11.16
C MET A 648 20.75 5.58 9.91
N ALA A 649 20.59 6.67 9.15
CA ALA A 649 19.73 6.74 7.97
C ALA A 649 18.35 6.12 8.23
N GLN A 650 17.75 6.43 9.38
CA GLN A 650 16.50 5.80 9.80
C GLN A 650 15.34 6.24 8.92
N VAL A 651 14.63 5.27 8.37
CA VAL A 651 13.44 5.49 7.55
C VAL A 651 12.20 5.15 8.35
N ALA A 652 11.26 6.09 8.43
CA ALA A 652 9.92 5.83 8.93
C ALA A 652 9.17 4.92 7.95
N THR A 653 8.47 3.92 8.48
CA THR A 653 7.72 2.94 7.71
C THR A 653 6.23 3.28 7.59
N SER A 654 5.85 4.46 8.07
CA SER A 654 4.52 5.06 7.93
C SER A 654 4.57 6.56 8.22
N ALA A 655 3.53 7.29 7.81
CA ALA A 655 3.37 8.70 8.17
C ALA A 655 3.21 8.92 9.69
N LEU A 656 2.64 7.96 10.41
CA LEU A 656 2.52 8.03 11.88
C LEU A 656 3.89 7.87 12.55
N GLU A 657 4.69 6.92 12.11
CA GLU A 657 6.06 6.74 12.61
C GLU A 657 6.94 7.94 12.24
N ALA A 658 6.71 8.55 11.06
CA ALA A 658 7.44 9.76 10.65
C ALA A 658 7.20 10.94 11.58
N LYS A 659 6.03 11.05 12.23
CA LYS A 659 5.79 12.01 13.31
C LYS A 659 6.62 11.66 14.54
N GLU A 660 6.64 10.42 14.98
CA GLU A 660 7.42 9.94 16.13
C GLU A 660 8.92 10.21 15.95
N LEU A 661 9.44 10.04 14.73
CA LEU A 661 10.84 10.29 14.38
C LEU A 661 11.17 11.77 14.11
N GLY A 662 10.16 12.66 14.09
CA GLY A 662 10.34 14.09 13.88
C GLY A 662 10.55 14.52 12.43
N TYR A 663 10.36 13.62 11.44
CA TYR A 663 10.32 13.99 10.01
C TYR A 663 9.06 14.78 9.68
N LEU A 664 7.92 14.41 10.27
CA LEU A 664 6.68 15.15 10.18
C LEU A 664 6.39 15.89 11.51
N ASN A 665 5.79 17.07 11.41
CA ASN A 665 5.28 17.78 12.56
C ASN A 665 3.97 17.15 13.06
N GLU A 666 3.58 17.41 14.30
CA GLU A 666 2.35 16.86 14.88
C GLU A 666 1.08 17.28 14.13
N ASP A 667 1.08 18.46 13.55
CA ASP A 667 -0.03 19.02 12.77
C ASP A 667 -0.13 18.48 11.34
N ALA A 668 0.81 17.62 10.88
CA ALA A 668 0.72 16.96 9.59
C ALA A 668 -0.56 16.10 9.52
N VAL A 669 -1.26 16.16 8.40
CA VAL A 669 -2.47 15.37 8.16
C VAL A 669 -2.10 14.00 7.59
N VAL A 670 -2.65 12.94 8.18
CA VAL A 670 -2.46 11.57 7.66
C VAL A 670 -3.71 11.12 6.93
N VAL A 671 -3.57 10.77 5.66
CA VAL A 671 -4.63 10.31 4.77
C VAL A 671 -4.51 8.82 4.55
N PHE A 672 -5.59 8.07 4.73
CA PHE A 672 -5.59 6.62 4.56
C PHE A 672 -5.82 6.22 3.10
N ASN A 673 -6.63 6.97 2.36
CA ASN A 673 -6.88 6.74 0.95
C ASN A 673 -5.99 7.63 0.08
N THR A 674 -5.02 7.05 -0.60
CA THR A 674 -4.08 7.80 -1.46
C THR A 674 -4.78 8.54 -2.60
N TYR A 675 -5.93 8.06 -3.07
CA TYR A 675 -6.71 8.76 -4.10
C TYR A 675 -7.38 10.04 -3.61
N GLU A 676 -7.56 10.22 -2.28
CA GLU A 676 -8.06 11.45 -1.67
C GLU A 676 -6.92 12.43 -1.29
N LEU A 677 -5.66 12.05 -1.48
CA LEU A 677 -4.50 12.81 -1.03
C LEU A 677 -4.49 14.25 -1.58
N LEU A 678 -4.70 14.42 -2.89
CA LEU A 678 -4.74 15.75 -3.51
C LEU A 678 -5.91 16.60 -3.01
N TYR A 679 -7.09 15.99 -2.85
CA TYR A 679 -8.26 16.69 -2.31
C TYR A 679 -7.98 17.27 -0.91
N VAL A 680 -7.39 16.46 -0.03
CA VAL A 680 -7.06 16.90 1.34
C VAL A 680 -5.96 17.96 1.33
N ALA A 681 -4.93 17.79 0.49
CA ALA A 681 -3.85 18.77 0.37
C ALA A 681 -4.35 20.14 -0.13
N LEU A 682 -5.24 20.16 -1.13
CA LEU A 682 -5.89 21.39 -1.60
C LEU A 682 -6.76 22.03 -0.53
N SER A 683 -7.49 21.22 0.25
CA SER A 683 -8.34 21.72 1.35
C SER A 683 -7.49 22.36 2.46
N GLU A 684 -6.38 21.74 2.86
CA GLU A 684 -5.44 22.30 3.84
C GLU A 684 -4.77 23.58 3.32
N ALA A 685 -4.37 23.59 2.04
CA ALA A 685 -3.75 24.75 1.40
C ALA A 685 -4.69 25.97 1.40
N ARG A 686 -5.96 25.76 1.03
CA ARG A 686 -6.99 26.83 1.09
C ARG A 686 -7.25 27.28 2.51
N ALA A 687 -7.42 26.35 3.44
CA ALA A 687 -7.69 26.67 4.85
C ALA A 687 -6.57 27.53 5.46
N LEU A 688 -5.32 27.21 5.17
CA LEU A 688 -4.17 28.03 5.59
C LEU A 688 -4.25 29.43 5.00
N ALA A 689 -4.41 29.56 3.68
CA ALA A 689 -4.47 30.84 2.99
C ALA A 689 -5.63 31.71 3.51
N ASP A 690 -6.83 31.12 3.64
CA ASP A 690 -8.04 31.83 4.05
C ASP A 690 -8.03 32.21 5.55
N SER A 691 -7.22 31.51 6.38
CA SER A 691 -7.03 31.84 7.80
C SER A 691 -6.08 33.01 8.06
N GLY A 692 -5.56 33.66 7.00
CA GLY A 692 -4.62 34.79 7.13
C GLY A 692 -3.20 34.38 7.47
N TRP A 693 -2.79 33.18 7.03
CA TRP A 693 -1.44 32.67 7.21
C TRP A 693 -0.37 33.66 6.69
N ARG A 694 0.74 33.72 7.41
CA ARG A 694 1.94 34.46 7.03
C ARG A 694 3.18 33.60 7.30
N PRO A 695 4.23 33.72 6.51
CA PRO A 695 5.48 33.01 6.75
C PRO A 695 6.11 33.44 8.08
N GLU A 696 6.75 32.48 8.75
CA GLU A 696 7.66 32.80 9.85
C GLU A 696 8.83 33.65 9.33
N ILE A 697 9.52 34.34 10.22
CA ILE A 697 10.81 34.97 9.90
C ILE A 697 11.93 33.93 10.09
N PRO A 698 13.05 34.03 9.32
CA PRO A 698 14.21 33.18 9.53
C PRO A 698 14.66 33.19 11.00
N GLN A 699 15.02 32.01 11.50
CA GLN A 699 15.25 31.80 12.92
C GLN A 699 16.75 31.87 13.27
N SER A 700 17.04 32.39 14.47
CA SER A 700 18.33 32.19 15.13
C SER A 700 18.12 31.34 16.37
N PHE A 701 19.04 30.42 16.63
CA PHE A 701 18.90 29.44 17.71
C PHE A 701 20.25 29.05 18.31
N PRO A 702 20.28 28.65 19.61
CA PRO A 702 21.51 28.20 20.24
C PRO A 702 21.93 26.83 19.70
N VAL A 703 23.25 26.62 19.58
CA VAL A 703 23.84 25.34 19.20
C VAL A 703 24.67 24.73 20.33
N ALA A 704 24.86 23.39 20.29
CA ALA A 704 25.60 22.69 21.34
C ALA A 704 27.12 22.83 21.22
N GLY A 705 27.61 23.39 20.12
CA GLY A 705 29.02 23.69 19.87
C GLY A 705 29.95 22.48 19.93
N ARG A 706 31.27 22.76 20.03
CA ARG A 706 32.30 21.73 20.04
C ARG A 706 32.20 20.75 21.20
N THR A 707 31.67 21.15 22.34
CA THR A 707 31.45 20.25 23.49
C THR A 707 30.32 19.25 23.23
N GLY A 708 29.25 19.70 22.57
CA GLY A 708 28.18 18.83 22.10
C GLY A 708 28.68 17.83 21.06
N ALA A 709 29.42 18.31 20.05
CA ALA A 709 30.05 17.44 19.06
C ALA A 709 30.95 16.36 19.70
N ALA A 710 31.82 16.75 20.66
CA ALA A 710 32.68 15.80 21.38
C ALA A 710 31.88 14.74 22.15
N SER A 711 30.75 15.13 22.78
CA SER A 711 29.89 14.18 23.50
C SER A 711 29.23 13.16 22.55
N ILE A 712 28.78 13.58 21.37
CA ILE A 712 28.20 12.70 20.36
C ILE A 712 29.28 11.79 19.76
N LYS A 713 30.46 12.33 19.41
CA LYS A 713 31.57 11.57 18.87
C LYS A 713 32.04 10.48 19.86
N GLY A 714 31.98 10.74 21.18
CA GLY A 714 32.26 9.74 22.23
C GLY A 714 31.28 8.54 22.14
N GLN A 715 30.02 8.73 21.82
CA GLN A 715 29.08 7.63 21.61
C GLN A 715 29.41 6.83 20.33
N LEU A 716 29.82 7.49 19.26
CA LEU A 716 30.23 6.80 18.02
C LEU A 716 31.46 5.91 18.23
N VAL A 717 32.42 6.34 19.08
CA VAL A 717 33.57 5.53 19.46
C VAL A 717 33.14 4.24 20.14
N ASN A 718 32.17 4.32 21.07
CA ASN A 718 31.63 3.14 21.74
C ASN A 718 30.88 2.21 20.74
N MET A 719 30.12 2.76 19.81
CA MET A 719 29.42 1.98 18.78
C MET A 719 30.39 1.28 17.83
N LYS A 720 31.49 1.95 17.44
CA LYS A 720 32.57 1.33 16.65
C LYS A 720 33.28 0.22 17.43
N ALA A 721 33.62 0.47 18.67
CA ALA A 721 34.26 -0.52 19.54
C ALA A 721 33.38 -1.76 19.76
N GLY A 722 32.06 -1.58 19.83
CA GLY A 722 31.05 -2.64 19.89
C GLY A 722 30.78 -3.36 18.58
N GLY A 723 31.36 -2.92 17.45
CA GLY A 723 31.14 -3.51 16.13
C GLY A 723 29.78 -3.20 15.51
N PHE A 724 29.07 -2.17 15.98
CA PHE A 724 27.76 -1.76 15.48
C PHE A 724 27.85 -0.86 14.23
N ILE A 725 28.96 -0.16 14.04
CA ILE A 725 29.21 0.73 12.90
C ILE A 725 30.65 0.54 12.38
N SER A 726 30.84 0.81 11.09
CA SER A 726 32.16 0.82 10.46
C SER A 726 32.98 2.06 10.84
N GLU A 727 34.25 2.10 10.45
CA GLU A 727 35.07 3.29 10.59
C GLU A 727 34.55 4.47 9.77
N TYR A 728 34.03 4.16 8.57
CA TYR A 728 33.48 5.18 7.69
C TYR A 728 32.14 5.72 8.20
N ASP A 729 31.27 4.86 8.74
CA ASP A 729 30.04 5.29 9.41
C ASP A 729 30.33 6.22 10.59
N MET A 730 31.39 5.91 11.38
CA MET A 730 31.82 6.77 12.47
C MET A 730 32.31 8.12 11.93
N TYR A 731 33.02 8.14 10.81
CA TYR A 731 33.46 9.37 10.17
C TYR A 731 32.27 10.21 9.70
N LEU A 732 31.32 9.63 8.95
CA LEU A 732 30.10 10.30 8.48
C LEU A 732 29.26 10.84 9.65
N GLY A 733 29.04 10.00 10.67
CA GLY A 733 28.32 10.41 11.88
C GLY A 733 29.02 11.57 12.60
N SER A 734 30.36 11.59 12.60
CA SER A 734 31.13 12.70 13.18
C SER A 734 30.93 14.00 12.39
N GLN A 735 30.81 13.94 11.06
CA GLN A 735 30.53 15.09 10.22
C GLN A 735 29.11 15.63 10.46
N ILE A 736 28.09 14.75 10.57
CA ILE A 736 26.72 15.15 10.93
C ILE A 736 26.72 15.84 12.31
N ALA A 737 27.43 15.26 13.30
CA ALA A 737 27.53 15.86 14.62
C ALA A 737 28.12 17.27 14.57
N GLU A 738 29.18 17.46 13.79
CA GLU A 738 29.81 18.78 13.57
C GLU A 738 28.81 19.81 13.03
N VAL A 739 28.07 19.47 11.98
CA VAL A 739 27.07 20.34 11.35
C VAL A 739 25.94 20.67 12.33
N MET A 740 25.32 19.64 12.93
CA MET A 740 24.15 19.84 13.80
C MET A 740 24.47 20.56 15.12
N THR A 741 25.72 20.53 15.57
CA THR A 741 26.15 21.28 16.77
C THR A 741 26.68 22.69 16.47
N GLY A 742 26.68 23.12 15.19
CA GLY A 742 27.08 24.45 14.77
C GLY A 742 28.57 24.63 14.49
N GLY A 743 29.33 23.51 14.42
CA GLY A 743 30.76 23.55 14.10
C GLY A 743 31.65 23.94 15.28
N ASN A 744 32.78 24.58 15.00
CA ASN A 744 33.79 24.92 16.01
C ASN A 744 33.44 26.22 16.75
N VAL A 745 32.34 26.21 17.47
CA VAL A 745 31.86 27.32 18.34
C VAL A 745 31.63 26.83 19.77
N ASP A 746 31.46 27.72 20.71
CA ASP A 746 31.13 27.38 22.10
C ASP A 746 29.66 26.95 22.22
N ALA A 747 29.37 26.10 23.19
CA ALA A 747 27.99 25.72 23.53
C ALA A 747 27.17 26.96 23.92
N GLY A 748 25.95 27.06 23.42
CA GLY A 748 25.09 28.22 23.62
C GLY A 748 25.30 29.37 22.63
N THR A 749 26.28 29.27 21.72
CA THR A 749 26.43 30.23 20.62
C THR A 749 25.13 30.27 19.81
N VAL A 750 24.61 31.45 19.58
CA VAL A 750 23.41 31.66 18.76
C VAL A 750 23.85 31.84 17.31
N VAL A 751 23.33 30.99 16.44
CA VAL A 751 23.58 31.01 14.99
C VAL A 751 22.26 31.14 14.23
N ASP A 752 22.32 31.66 13.00
CA ASP A 752 21.16 31.65 12.11
C ASP A 752 21.11 30.36 11.26
N GLU A 753 20.04 30.16 10.54
CA GLU A 753 19.87 29.00 9.68
C GLU A 753 20.92 28.93 8.58
N GLN A 754 21.34 30.09 8.03
CA GLN A 754 22.34 30.15 6.96
C GLN A 754 23.69 29.61 7.43
N TRP A 755 24.06 29.85 8.69
CA TRP A 755 25.29 29.31 9.27
C TRP A 755 25.35 27.77 9.18
N ILE A 756 24.28 27.11 9.54
CA ILE A 756 24.22 25.64 9.47
C ILE A 756 24.18 25.15 8.01
N LEU A 757 23.45 25.83 7.13
CA LEU A 757 23.42 25.51 5.69
C LEU A 757 24.79 25.60 5.06
N ASP A 758 25.60 26.60 5.44
CA ASP A 758 26.97 26.73 4.94
C ASP A 758 27.88 25.60 5.45
N LEU A 759 27.70 25.14 6.71
CA LEU A 759 28.38 23.97 7.25
C LEU A 759 27.96 22.69 6.51
N GLU A 760 26.66 22.46 6.27
CA GLU A 760 26.17 21.33 5.48
C GLU A 760 26.85 21.27 4.11
N ARG A 761 26.82 22.37 3.37
CA ARG A 761 27.38 22.47 2.02
C ARG A 761 28.88 22.20 2.02
N LYS A 762 29.62 22.81 2.95
CA LYS A 762 31.06 22.60 3.09
C LYS A 762 31.40 21.14 3.37
N VAL A 763 30.72 20.51 4.29
CA VAL A 763 30.92 19.08 4.64
C VAL A 763 30.54 18.19 3.48
N PHE A 764 29.40 18.41 2.84
CA PHE A 764 28.96 17.64 1.68
C PHE A 764 30.00 17.63 0.55
N ILE A 765 30.54 18.79 0.20
CA ILE A 765 31.60 18.92 -0.83
C ILE A 765 32.86 18.18 -0.40
N SER A 766 33.25 18.24 0.88
CA SER A 766 34.44 17.53 1.39
C SER A 766 34.26 16.00 1.34
N LEU A 767 33.03 15.50 1.54
CA LEU A 767 32.72 14.09 1.46
C LEU A 767 32.77 13.54 0.04
N LEU A 768 32.34 14.30 -0.96
CA LEU A 768 32.46 13.92 -2.37
C LEU A 768 33.90 13.72 -2.82
N GLN A 769 34.88 14.28 -2.11
CA GLN A 769 36.31 14.10 -2.40
C GLN A 769 36.91 12.85 -1.70
N GLN A 770 36.11 12.12 -0.92
CA GLN A 770 36.56 10.89 -0.24
C GLN A 770 36.38 9.69 -1.18
N GLU A 771 37.41 8.85 -1.29
CA GLU A 771 37.40 7.63 -2.10
C GLU A 771 36.24 6.71 -1.71
N LYS A 772 35.98 6.52 -0.42
CA LYS A 772 34.91 5.66 0.10
C LYS A 772 33.49 6.15 -0.18
N THR A 773 33.30 7.44 -0.44
CA THR A 773 32.02 7.96 -0.92
C THR A 773 31.75 7.57 -2.37
N LEU A 774 32.83 7.40 -3.15
CA LEU A 774 32.76 7.05 -4.57
C LEU A 774 32.61 5.54 -4.82
N GLU A 775 33.12 4.72 -3.90
CA GLU A 775 32.91 3.26 -3.90
C GLU A 775 31.46 2.87 -3.53
#